data_9303db61d6bddb6e9a3835a7650e3bd9
#
_entry.id   9303db61d6bddb6e9a3835a7650e3bd9
#
_cell.length_a   1.000
_cell.length_b   1.000
_cell.length_c   1.000
_cell.angle_alpha   90.00
_cell.angle_beta   90.00
_cell.angle_gamma   90.00
#
_symmetry.space_group_name_H-M   'P 1'
#
loop_
_entity.id
_entity.type
_entity.pdbx_description
1 polymer ?
#
loop_
_entity_poly.entity_id
_entity_poly.type
_entity_poly.pdbx_seq_one_letter_code
_entity_poly.pdbx_strand_id
1 'polypeptide(L)'
;MMLSAEAQNTDAHIHGHVIDKATGEHLPYIVVMLKGTTIGVTTEHTGHYMIRNIPEGNFTVEVSAIGYKTQTRDIQIRKGRSYEVNFTLEEDHVQIDGVIVSATRSETTRKMSPTLVNVVGMDTYNRTNATTVAQGLSFQPGVRVENNCQNCGFQQVRINGLDGQYTQILIDSRPIFSSLAGVYGIEQLPANMVDRVEVMRGGGSALFGSSAIAGTINIITKEPVRNSAAISHTTTSIGGSSAFHNTTDINASIVSEDNKLGIAVFGQNTAKDAWDANGDGFTELSKISGQTLGFRGYVKTGLYSKLTAEYHHLEEFRRGGDNLDLPPHEAMIAEQTDHGINTGSVRFDWFSKDQKHRMNAFASLQHINRESYYGAGMDPDAYGRTTDLTWVGGAQYIFKSDDCLFMPADLTLGLEYNEDYLKDNMSGYNRTTNQTVRIVSAYAQNEWKNSMWGILIGGRLDKHNLIDGIIFSPRANLRFNPTENINLRASYSYGFRAPQAFDEDLHIDNVGGTVSMIRLADDLRVEKSQSISISADMYHSWGEWQGNLLAEGFYTDLDDVFALRELGFEDGILIKERHNESGARVFGANLEGKAAYKNIFQIQMGLTIQNSRYKEARSWAEDVQAVRNMFRTPDLHGYMTASYNPVKELTLAMTGTYTGSMLVEHHAGMIEQNVTVRTPDFWDMGFKAAYNFKLYKSFNLEVNAGVQNILNSFQNDFDSGADRDSGYMYGPTLPRTFFLGVKLAY
;
A
#
# COMPACT_ATOMS: atom_id res chain seq x y z
N MET A 1 16.38 -4.73 37.42
CA MET A 1 16.20 -3.34 37.93
C MET A 1 14.77 -2.95 37.59
N MET A 2 13.83 -3.07 38.51
CA MET A 2 12.46 -2.59 38.34
C MET A 2 12.49 -1.07 38.40
N LEU A 3 12.23 -0.42 37.29
CA LEU A 3 11.94 1.01 37.26
C LEU A 3 10.52 1.21 37.80
N SER A 4 10.43 1.61 39.07
CA SER A 4 9.19 2.08 39.64
C SER A 4 8.80 3.38 38.94
N ALA A 5 7.80 3.34 38.07
CA ALA A 5 7.16 4.53 37.55
C ALA A 5 6.33 5.15 38.69
N GLU A 6 6.88 6.11 39.41
CA GLU A 6 6.10 6.98 40.27
C GLU A 6 5.14 7.76 39.37
N ALA A 7 3.87 7.40 39.40
CA ALA A 7 2.79 8.22 38.86
C ALA A 7 2.74 9.51 39.69
N GLN A 8 3.38 10.58 39.22
CA GLN A 8 3.21 11.90 39.82
C GLN A 8 1.77 12.34 39.61
N ASN A 9 0.95 12.18 40.66
CA ASN A 9 -0.37 12.75 40.66
C ASN A 9 -0.21 14.27 40.81
N THR A 10 -0.30 15.00 39.72
CA THR A 10 -0.10 16.46 39.70
C THR A 10 -1.38 17.22 39.96
N ASP A 11 -2.57 16.54 39.91
CA ASP A 11 -3.90 17.15 39.91
C ASP A 11 -4.07 18.26 38.85
N ALA A 12 -3.13 18.34 37.88
CA ALA A 12 -3.24 19.28 36.77
C ALA A 12 -4.02 18.65 35.61
N HIS A 13 -4.93 19.39 35.02
CA HIS A 13 -5.72 18.92 33.88
C HIS A 13 -6.00 20.02 32.86
N ILE A 14 -6.16 19.59 31.61
CA ILE A 14 -6.64 20.42 30.51
C ILE A 14 -8.04 19.92 30.15
N HIS A 15 -8.95 20.83 29.96
CA HIS A 15 -10.30 20.56 29.47
C HIS A 15 -10.69 21.58 28.40
N GLY A 16 -11.66 21.24 27.60
CA GLY A 16 -12.14 22.14 26.57
C GLY A 16 -13.10 21.44 25.61
N HIS A 17 -13.35 22.09 24.50
CA HIS A 17 -14.16 21.55 23.42
C HIS A 17 -13.50 21.80 22.05
N VAL A 18 -13.90 21.00 21.09
CA VAL A 18 -13.50 21.14 19.70
C VAL A 18 -14.76 21.39 18.87
N ILE A 19 -14.76 22.47 18.09
CA ILE A 19 -15.89 22.86 17.24
C ILE A 19 -15.43 22.99 15.78
N ASP A 20 -16.37 22.78 14.87
CA ASP A 20 -16.23 23.09 13.46
C ASP A 20 -16.35 24.61 13.24
N LYS A 21 -15.42 25.19 12.48
CA LYS A 21 -15.37 26.65 12.23
C LYS A 21 -16.53 27.13 11.37
N ALA A 22 -17.00 26.32 10.43
CA ALA A 22 -18.01 26.71 9.46
C ALA A 22 -19.43 26.58 10.04
N THR A 23 -19.67 25.51 10.81
CA THR A 23 -21.00 25.18 11.33
C THR A 23 -21.20 25.60 12.78
N GLY A 24 -20.11 25.76 13.55
CA GLY A 24 -20.15 25.95 15.01
C GLY A 24 -20.57 24.69 15.78
N GLU A 25 -20.76 23.55 15.09
CA GLU A 25 -21.12 22.28 15.70
C GLU A 25 -19.92 21.71 16.48
N HIS A 26 -20.20 21.08 17.62
CA HIS A 26 -19.18 20.36 18.37
C HIS A 26 -18.74 19.11 17.64
N LEU A 27 -17.42 18.89 17.57
CA LEU A 27 -16.82 17.76 16.86
C LEU A 27 -16.52 16.60 17.83
N PRO A 28 -17.28 15.50 17.75
CA PRO A 28 -17.03 14.32 18.57
C PRO A 28 -15.85 13.51 18.05
N TYR A 29 -15.19 12.78 18.96
CA TYR A 29 -14.17 11.78 18.67
C TYR A 29 -12.90 12.31 17.98
N ILE A 30 -12.57 13.57 18.22
CA ILE A 30 -11.37 14.23 17.74
C ILE A 30 -10.22 13.96 18.70
N VAL A 31 -9.04 13.58 18.18
CA VAL A 31 -7.85 13.35 18.99
C VAL A 31 -7.26 14.67 19.47
N VAL A 32 -7.10 14.80 20.79
CA VAL A 32 -6.42 15.91 21.47
C VAL A 32 -5.26 15.33 22.26
N MET A 33 -4.03 15.71 21.95
CA MET A 33 -2.83 15.13 22.55
C MET A 33 -1.78 16.16 22.91
N LEU A 34 -0.93 15.83 23.85
CA LEU A 34 0.30 16.58 24.12
C LEU A 34 1.40 16.07 23.18
N LYS A 35 1.80 16.91 22.24
CA LYS A 35 2.77 16.58 21.20
C LYS A 35 4.06 15.99 21.75
N GLY A 36 4.56 14.91 21.15
CA GLY A 36 5.76 14.23 21.61
C GLY A 36 5.60 13.43 22.92
N THR A 37 4.35 13.12 23.29
CA THR A 37 4.03 12.29 24.46
C THR A 37 2.99 11.24 24.09
N THR A 38 2.68 10.35 25.00
CA THR A 38 1.54 9.43 24.87
C THR A 38 0.27 9.98 25.54
N ILE A 39 0.31 11.20 26.06
CA ILE A 39 -0.78 11.84 26.81
C ILE A 39 -1.76 12.42 25.83
N GLY A 40 -2.97 11.92 25.79
CA GLY A 40 -4.03 12.42 24.92
C GLY A 40 -5.34 11.68 25.17
N VAL A 41 -6.40 12.27 24.67
CA VAL A 41 -7.78 11.74 24.74
C VAL A 41 -8.48 12.02 23.42
N THR A 42 -9.66 11.41 23.22
CA THR A 42 -10.59 11.85 22.17
C THR A 42 -11.70 12.69 22.78
N THR A 43 -12.24 13.64 22.02
CA THR A 43 -13.45 14.34 22.44
C THR A 43 -14.60 13.34 22.57
N GLU A 44 -15.44 13.54 23.58
CA GLU A 44 -16.66 12.75 23.78
C GLU A 44 -17.68 13.01 22.66
N HIS A 45 -18.82 12.30 22.70
CA HIS A 45 -19.93 12.52 21.77
C HIS A 45 -20.49 13.96 21.77
N THR A 46 -20.21 14.72 22.82
CA THR A 46 -20.54 16.13 22.96
C THR A 46 -19.48 17.08 22.43
N GLY A 47 -18.35 16.56 21.90
CA GLY A 47 -17.21 17.34 21.44
C GLY A 47 -16.34 17.93 22.56
N HIS A 48 -16.60 17.61 23.82
CA HIS A 48 -15.78 18.01 24.96
C HIS A 48 -14.68 17.01 25.25
N TYR A 49 -13.61 17.46 25.92
CA TYR A 49 -12.51 16.60 26.31
C TYR A 49 -11.91 17.01 27.66
N MET A 50 -11.25 16.06 28.34
CA MET A 50 -10.48 16.32 29.56
C MET A 50 -9.26 15.40 29.64
N ILE A 51 -8.07 15.99 29.64
CA ILE A 51 -6.79 15.31 29.89
C ILE A 51 -6.42 15.53 31.36
N ARG A 52 -6.28 14.44 32.14
CA ARG A 52 -6.04 14.49 33.58
C ARG A 52 -4.61 14.11 33.93
N ASN A 53 -4.14 14.53 35.12
CA ASN A 53 -2.85 14.16 35.69
C ASN A 53 -1.66 14.47 34.78
N ILE A 54 -1.65 15.66 34.19
CA ILE A 54 -0.60 16.10 33.28
C ILE A 54 0.64 16.52 34.08
N PRO A 55 1.86 16.08 33.69
CA PRO A 55 3.09 16.53 34.36
C PRO A 55 3.27 18.03 34.27
N GLU A 56 4.00 18.60 35.25
CA GLU A 56 4.45 20.00 35.14
C GLU A 56 5.46 20.16 34.00
N GLY A 57 5.34 21.27 33.27
CA GLY A 57 6.25 21.58 32.16
C GLY A 57 5.58 22.40 31.05
N ASN A 58 6.36 22.62 30.01
CA ASN A 58 5.85 23.25 28.78
C ASN A 58 5.46 22.16 27.79
N PHE A 59 4.26 22.25 27.26
CA PHE A 59 3.71 21.30 26.28
C PHE A 59 3.05 22.04 25.14
N THR A 60 2.97 21.40 24.00
CA THR A 60 2.15 21.80 22.88
C THR A 60 0.93 20.87 22.82
N VAL A 61 -0.27 21.41 23.04
CA VAL A 61 -1.53 20.67 22.79
C VAL A 61 -1.78 20.66 21.30
N GLU A 62 -1.90 19.48 20.71
CA GLU A 62 -2.18 19.29 19.30
C GLU A 62 -3.55 18.63 19.13
N VAL A 63 -4.35 19.15 18.20
CA VAL A 63 -5.63 18.58 17.78
C VAL A 63 -5.56 18.25 16.31
N SER A 64 -5.81 17.00 15.99
CA SER A 64 -5.81 16.50 14.60
C SER A 64 -7.03 15.63 14.33
N ALA A 65 -7.61 15.81 13.15
CA ALA A 65 -8.72 15.01 12.66
C ALA A 65 -8.65 14.88 11.14
N ILE A 66 -9.10 13.74 10.61
CA ILE A 66 -9.22 13.57 9.16
C ILE A 66 -10.25 14.57 8.64
N GLY A 67 -9.90 15.28 7.56
CA GLY A 67 -10.75 16.30 6.97
C GLY A 67 -10.69 17.68 7.64
N TYR A 68 -9.78 17.88 8.61
CA TYR A 68 -9.56 19.15 9.28
C TYR A 68 -8.08 19.51 9.32
N LYS A 69 -7.79 20.82 9.32
CA LYS A 69 -6.43 21.33 9.56
C LYS A 69 -6.01 21.09 10.99
N THR A 70 -4.83 20.52 11.18
CA THR A 70 -4.24 20.32 12.51
C THR A 70 -4.00 21.67 13.18
N GLN A 71 -4.37 21.80 14.46
CA GLN A 71 -4.11 22.98 15.28
C GLN A 71 -3.24 22.63 16.48
N THR A 72 -2.40 23.58 16.88
CA THR A 72 -1.54 23.45 18.06
C THR A 72 -1.66 24.68 18.96
N ARG A 73 -1.49 24.46 20.29
CA ARG A 73 -1.38 25.53 21.29
C ARG A 73 -0.33 25.18 22.32
N ASP A 74 0.62 26.09 22.53
CA ASP A 74 1.58 25.97 23.61
C ASP A 74 0.96 26.33 24.95
N ILE A 75 1.31 25.53 25.97
CA ILE A 75 0.76 25.69 27.32
C ILE A 75 1.83 25.36 28.36
N GLN A 76 1.89 26.15 29.43
CA GLN A 76 2.71 25.87 30.60
C GLN A 76 1.86 25.26 31.69
N ILE A 77 2.12 24.01 32.03
CA ILE A 77 1.37 23.27 33.06
C ILE A 77 2.06 23.42 34.42
N ARG A 78 1.26 23.76 35.45
CA ARG A 78 1.67 23.80 36.84
C ARG A 78 0.77 22.89 37.68
N LYS A 79 1.33 22.30 38.73
CA LYS A 79 0.63 21.37 39.64
C LYS A 79 -0.64 21.99 40.21
N GLY A 80 -1.73 21.19 40.29
CA GLY A 80 -3.01 21.57 40.88
C GLY A 80 -3.76 22.65 40.11
N ARG A 81 -3.44 22.88 38.83
CA ARG A 81 -4.12 23.87 38.00
C ARG A 81 -4.97 23.19 36.92
N SER A 82 -6.13 23.79 36.67
CA SER A 82 -7.01 23.46 35.56
C SER A 82 -6.85 24.49 34.44
N TYR A 83 -6.75 24.01 33.20
CA TYR A 83 -6.57 24.86 32.03
C TYR A 83 -7.68 24.59 31.03
N GLU A 84 -8.33 25.65 30.57
CA GLU A 84 -9.28 25.56 29.48
C GLU A 84 -8.60 25.84 28.15
N VAL A 85 -8.68 24.90 27.22
CA VAL A 85 -8.09 25.00 25.86
C VAL A 85 -9.13 24.56 24.85
N ASN A 86 -9.70 25.50 24.12
CA ASN A 86 -10.72 25.26 23.12
C ASN A 86 -10.10 25.34 21.71
N PHE A 87 -10.60 24.53 20.79
CA PHE A 87 -10.16 24.52 19.40
C PHE A 87 -11.34 24.73 18.46
N THR A 88 -11.09 25.53 17.42
CA THR A 88 -12.03 25.76 16.33
C THR A 88 -11.37 25.28 15.05
N LEU A 89 -11.74 24.09 14.57
CA LEU A 89 -11.11 23.45 13.44
C LEU A 89 -11.68 23.96 12.12
N GLU A 90 -10.82 24.17 11.15
CA GLU A 90 -11.16 24.50 9.79
C GLU A 90 -11.06 23.23 8.93
N GLU A 91 -12.09 22.98 8.11
CA GLU A 91 -12.12 21.83 7.21
C GLU A 91 -10.97 21.89 6.20
N ASP A 92 -10.33 20.74 5.97
CA ASP A 92 -9.26 20.50 4.99
C ASP A 92 -9.65 19.39 4.02
N HIS A 93 -10.48 19.75 3.04
CA HIS A 93 -11.02 18.79 2.06
C HIS A 93 -9.97 18.32 1.06
N VAL A 94 -8.87 19.05 0.88
CA VAL A 94 -7.78 18.70 -0.03
C VAL A 94 -6.58 18.08 0.68
N GLN A 95 -6.68 17.87 2.02
CA GLN A 95 -5.68 17.22 2.87
C GLN A 95 -4.28 17.86 2.81
N ILE A 96 -4.22 19.16 2.95
CA ILE A 96 -2.97 19.95 2.95
C ILE A 96 -2.08 19.56 4.12
N ASP A 97 -2.66 19.45 5.32
CA ASP A 97 -1.97 19.20 6.58
C ASP A 97 -2.07 17.73 7.04
N GLY A 98 -2.38 16.80 6.11
CA GLY A 98 -2.43 15.37 6.41
C GLY A 98 -1.11 14.86 6.99
N VAL A 99 -1.19 14.09 8.08
CA VAL A 99 -0.02 13.47 8.73
C VAL A 99 0.46 12.29 7.90
N ILE A 100 1.75 12.23 7.65
CA ILE A 100 2.44 11.14 6.95
C ILE A 100 3.65 10.66 7.74
N VAL A 101 4.06 9.41 7.52
CA VAL A 101 5.23 8.80 8.18
C VAL A 101 6.29 8.27 7.21
N SER A 102 5.91 7.99 5.96
CA SER A 102 6.78 7.31 4.98
C SER A 102 7.99 8.14 4.54
N ALA A 103 7.88 9.46 4.55
CA ALA A 103 8.94 10.35 4.06
C ALA A 103 10.23 10.27 4.86
N THR A 104 10.13 10.15 6.19
CA THR A 104 11.27 10.24 7.13
C THR A 104 11.25 9.16 8.22
N ARG A 105 10.32 8.19 8.15
CA ARG A 105 10.00 7.22 9.22
C ARG A 105 9.61 7.89 10.54
N SER A 106 9.12 9.11 10.47
CA SER A 106 8.59 9.87 11.60
C SER A 106 7.39 10.68 11.15
N GLU A 107 6.51 10.99 12.08
CA GLU A 107 5.33 11.80 11.80
C GLU A 107 5.74 13.21 11.36
N THR A 108 5.22 13.61 10.21
CA THR A 108 5.35 14.96 9.66
C THR A 108 4.07 15.29 8.87
N THR A 109 3.85 16.55 8.53
CA THR A 109 2.73 16.89 7.64
C THR A 109 3.17 16.79 6.18
N ARG A 110 2.25 16.51 5.26
CA ARG A 110 2.52 16.51 3.82
C ARG A 110 3.18 17.82 3.38
N LYS A 111 2.73 18.96 3.90
CA LYS A 111 3.27 20.29 3.63
C LYS A 111 4.73 20.45 4.04
N MET A 112 5.11 19.88 5.19
CA MET A 112 6.46 19.99 5.75
C MET A 112 7.40 18.88 5.30
N SER A 113 6.89 17.86 4.63
CA SER A 113 7.69 16.73 4.15
C SER A 113 8.66 17.16 3.05
N PRO A 114 9.96 16.78 3.14
CA PRO A 114 10.94 17.03 2.08
C PRO A 114 10.76 16.09 0.87
N THR A 115 10.00 15.01 1.01
CA THR A 115 9.68 14.05 -0.05
C THR A 115 8.18 14.10 -0.34
N LEU A 116 7.81 14.00 -1.62
CA LEU A 116 6.41 13.90 -2.01
C LEU A 116 5.85 12.53 -1.60
N VAL A 117 4.80 12.55 -0.78
CA VAL A 117 4.03 11.37 -0.39
C VAL A 117 2.56 11.63 -0.71
N ASN A 118 1.95 10.75 -1.48
CA ASN A 118 0.52 10.76 -1.71
C ASN A 118 -0.18 9.89 -0.69
N VAL A 119 -1.37 10.31 -0.28
CA VAL A 119 -2.19 9.61 0.71
C VAL A 119 -3.49 9.16 0.05
N VAL A 120 -3.77 7.86 0.15
CA VAL A 120 -5.06 7.25 -0.18
C VAL A 120 -5.79 7.03 1.13
N GLY A 121 -6.75 7.88 1.42
CA GLY A 121 -7.60 7.76 2.61
C GLY A 121 -8.78 6.81 2.40
N MET A 122 -9.43 6.42 3.49
CA MET A 122 -10.62 5.55 3.45
C MET A 122 -11.78 6.11 2.63
N ASP A 123 -11.84 7.44 2.44
CA ASP A 123 -12.83 8.06 1.54
C ASP A 123 -12.70 7.57 0.10
N THR A 124 -11.46 7.38 -0.40
CA THR A 124 -11.23 6.82 -1.73
C THR A 124 -11.73 5.39 -1.80
N TYR A 125 -11.42 4.54 -0.80
CA TYR A 125 -11.91 3.16 -0.74
C TYR A 125 -13.45 3.10 -0.69
N ASN A 126 -14.06 3.96 0.09
CA ASN A 126 -15.52 4.04 0.18
C ASN A 126 -16.18 4.48 -1.14
N ARG A 127 -15.62 5.49 -1.83
CA ARG A 127 -16.14 5.97 -3.13
C ARG A 127 -16.00 4.95 -4.24
N THR A 128 -14.89 4.20 -4.25
CA THR A 128 -14.57 3.21 -5.29
C THR A 128 -15.17 1.84 -5.01
N ASN A 129 -15.79 1.63 -3.85
CA ASN A 129 -16.26 0.32 -3.37
C ASN A 129 -15.11 -0.72 -3.31
N ALA A 130 -13.88 -0.27 -3.02
CA ALA A 130 -12.72 -1.14 -2.93
C ALA A 130 -12.74 -1.96 -1.63
N THR A 131 -12.63 -3.27 -1.74
CA THR A 131 -12.61 -4.22 -0.61
C THR A 131 -11.20 -4.66 -0.23
N THR A 132 -10.23 -4.48 -1.13
CA THR A 132 -8.81 -4.78 -0.89
C THR A 132 -7.94 -3.53 -1.03
N VAL A 133 -6.73 -3.58 -0.47
CA VAL A 133 -5.76 -2.47 -0.58
C VAL A 133 -5.42 -2.18 -2.04
N ALA A 134 -5.21 -3.21 -2.86
CA ALA A 134 -4.85 -3.08 -4.27
C ALA A 134 -5.84 -2.22 -5.06
N GLN A 135 -7.14 -2.47 -4.90
CA GLN A 135 -8.19 -1.78 -5.68
C GLN A 135 -8.17 -0.25 -5.48
N GLY A 136 -7.92 0.23 -4.25
CA GLY A 136 -7.86 1.67 -3.96
C GLY A 136 -6.65 2.37 -4.54
N LEU A 137 -5.56 1.66 -4.82
CA LEU A 137 -4.31 2.21 -5.33
C LEU A 137 -4.40 2.69 -6.78
N SER A 138 -5.30 2.16 -7.59
CA SER A 138 -5.52 2.61 -8.98
C SER A 138 -5.94 4.09 -9.09
N PHE A 139 -6.38 4.69 -7.99
CA PHE A 139 -6.82 6.09 -7.93
C PHE A 139 -5.73 7.03 -7.40
N GLN A 140 -4.49 6.81 -7.86
CA GLN A 140 -3.34 7.66 -7.56
C GLN A 140 -2.52 7.93 -8.83
N PRO A 141 -1.97 9.16 -9.01
CA PRO A 141 -1.14 9.45 -10.17
C PRO A 141 0.13 8.60 -10.14
N GLY A 142 0.56 8.10 -11.29
CA GLY A 142 1.73 7.27 -11.43
C GLY A 142 1.56 5.83 -10.95
N VAL A 143 0.37 5.43 -10.47
CA VAL A 143 0.11 4.07 -9.97
C VAL A 143 -0.91 3.38 -10.85
N ARG A 144 -0.64 2.13 -11.18
CA ARG A 144 -1.55 1.25 -11.92
C ARG A 144 -1.54 -0.14 -11.31
N VAL A 145 -2.72 -0.69 -11.09
CA VAL A 145 -2.92 -2.08 -10.68
C VAL A 145 -3.36 -2.85 -11.91
N GLU A 146 -2.70 -3.95 -12.20
CA GLU A 146 -3.04 -4.82 -13.32
C GLU A 146 -3.11 -6.27 -12.90
N ASN A 147 -3.88 -7.06 -13.63
CA ASN A 147 -3.94 -8.51 -13.51
C ASN A 147 -3.03 -9.12 -14.59
N ASN A 148 -2.18 -10.05 -14.20
CA ASN A 148 -1.16 -10.62 -15.10
C ASN A 148 -1.39 -12.09 -15.45
N CYS A 149 -2.42 -12.73 -14.87
CA CYS A 149 -2.66 -14.15 -15.10
C CYS A 149 -4.16 -14.43 -15.03
N GLN A 150 -4.68 -15.16 -16.01
CA GLN A 150 -6.09 -15.58 -16.06
C GLN A 150 -6.40 -16.62 -14.99
N ASN A 151 -5.51 -17.58 -14.80
CA ASN A 151 -5.78 -18.74 -13.95
C ASN A 151 -5.62 -18.43 -12.46
N CYS A 152 -4.56 -17.74 -12.05
CA CYS A 152 -4.32 -17.41 -10.63
C CYS A 152 -4.88 -16.04 -10.23
N GLY A 153 -5.13 -15.15 -11.19
CA GLY A 153 -5.65 -13.80 -10.92
C GLY A 153 -4.66 -12.90 -10.18
N PHE A 154 -3.37 -13.09 -10.44
CA PHE A 154 -2.30 -12.33 -9.82
C PHE A 154 -2.32 -10.84 -10.20
N GLN A 155 -2.29 -9.95 -9.21
CA GLN A 155 -2.27 -8.50 -9.41
C GLN A 155 -0.92 -7.89 -9.05
N GLN A 156 -0.43 -7.00 -9.91
CA GLN A 156 0.75 -6.19 -9.67
C GLN A 156 0.41 -4.72 -9.51
N VAL A 157 1.17 -4.02 -8.66
CA VAL A 157 1.11 -2.57 -8.53
C VAL A 157 2.34 -1.96 -9.18
N ARG A 158 2.15 -1.33 -10.33
CA ARG A 158 3.18 -0.60 -11.08
C ARG A 158 3.24 0.85 -10.63
N ILE A 159 4.44 1.37 -10.42
CA ILE A 159 4.67 2.79 -10.08
C ILE A 159 5.54 3.44 -11.16
N ASN A 160 5.05 4.54 -11.75
CA ASN A 160 5.76 5.30 -12.78
C ASN A 160 6.30 4.41 -13.91
N GLY A 161 5.50 3.43 -14.36
CA GLY A 161 5.85 2.53 -15.46
C GLY A 161 6.89 1.45 -15.14
N LEU A 162 7.27 1.29 -13.89
CA LEU A 162 8.11 0.19 -13.42
C LEU A 162 7.26 -0.94 -12.83
N ASP A 163 7.71 -2.17 -13.00
CA ASP A 163 7.02 -3.39 -12.57
C ASP A 163 6.82 -3.46 -11.06
N GLY A 164 5.85 -4.23 -10.62
CA GLY A 164 5.52 -4.42 -9.20
C GLY A 164 6.68 -4.93 -8.36
N GLN A 165 7.56 -5.72 -8.93
CA GLN A 165 8.80 -6.21 -8.32
C GLN A 165 9.78 -5.10 -7.85
N TYR A 166 9.63 -3.87 -8.38
CA TYR A 166 10.40 -2.68 -8.00
C TYR A 166 9.71 -1.83 -6.93
N THR A 167 8.55 -2.27 -6.45
CA THR A 167 7.74 -1.57 -5.45
C THR A 167 7.85 -2.27 -4.11
N GLN A 168 8.32 -1.55 -3.08
CA GLN A 168 8.38 -2.06 -1.72
C GLN A 168 7.05 -1.83 -1.01
N ILE A 169 6.43 -2.91 -0.53
CA ILE A 169 5.20 -2.86 0.28
C ILE A 169 5.58 -2.93 1.77
N LEU A 170 4.97 -2.07 2.56
CA LEU A 170 5.22 -1.95 4.01
C LEU A 170 3.90 -1.98 4.77
N ILE A 171 3.93 -2.53 5.98
CA ILE A 171 2.88 -2.33 6.99
C ILE A 171 3.49 -1.54 8.15
N ASP A 172 2.91 -0.36 8.45
CA ASP A 172 3.39 0.56 9.49
C ASP A 172 4.91 0.82 9.41
N SER A 173 5.40 1.09 8.18
CA SER A 173 6.81 1.37 7.84
C SER A 173 7.77 0.18 8.03
N ARG A 174 7.26 -1.06 8.07
CA ARG A 174 8.06 -2.28 8.23
C ARG A 174 8.00 -3.13 6.96
N PRO A 175 9.15 -3.54 6.40
CA PRO A 175 9.22 -4.41 5.22
C PRO A 175 8.98 -5.88 5.64
N ILE A 176 7.73 -6.21 5.97
CA ILE A 176 7.35 -7.53 6.45
C ILE A 176 7.01 -8.52 5.33
N PHE A 177 6.82 -8.00 4.10
CA PHE A 177 6.52 -8.85 2.96
C PHE A 177 7.79 -9.58 2.51
N SER A 178 7.73 -10.90 2.53
CA SER A 178 8.75 -11.80 2.02
C SER A 178 8.81 -11.83 0.49
N SER A 179 9.76 -12.54 -0.02
CA SER A 179 9.83 -12.88 -1.45
C SER A 179 8.57 -13.56 -1.96
N LEU A 180 7.96 -14.43 -1.14
CA LEU A 180 6.73 -15.16 -1.47
C LEU A 180 5.47 -14.28 -1.36
N ALA A 181 5.39 -13.42 -0.34
CA ALA A 181 4.24 -12.55 -0.13
C ALA A 181 4.20 -11.32 -1.07
N GLY A 182 5.29 -11.03 -1.77
CA GLY A 182 5.39 -9.89 -2.69
C GLY A 182 4.40 -9.93 -3.85
N VAL A 183 3.96 -11.12 -4.22
CA VAL A 183 3.07 -11.35 -5.36
C VAL A 183 1.61 -11.19 -4.96
N TYR A 184 1.09 -11.98 -4.04
CA TYR A 184 -0.34 -11.96 -3.68
C TYR A 184 -0.65 -11.06 -2.48
N GLY A 185 0.35 -10.66 -1.70
CA GLY A 185 0.15 -10.07 -0.38
C GLY A 185 -0.69 -8.81 -0.35
N ILE A 186 -0.63 -7.96 -1.39
CA ILE A 186 -1.40 -6.70 -1.40
C ILE A 186 -2.90 -6.90 -1.65
N GLU A 187 -3.28 -7.97 -2.35
CA GLU A 187 -4.68 -8.33 -2.56
C GLU A 187 -5.31 -8.97 -1.33
N GLN A 188 -4.48 -9.70 -0.58
CA GLN A 188 -4.89 -10.43 0.61
C GLN A 188 -5.15 -9.52 1.81
N LEU A 189 -4.69 -8.26 1.75
CA LEU A 189 -4.92 -7.29 2.82
C LEU A 189 -6.29 -6.63 2.68
N PRO A 190 -7.18 -6.84 3.66
CA PRO A 190 -8.51 -6.25 3.63
C PRO A 190 -8.46 -4.74 3.88
N ALA A 191 -9.23 -3.98 3.09
CA ALA A 191 -9.31 -2.53 3.23
C ALA A 191 -9.81 -2.09 4.63
N ASN A 192 -10.56 -2.94 5.32
CA ASN A 192 -11.16 -2.63 6.62
C ASN A 192 -10.15 -2.48 7.77
N MET A 193 -8.93 -3.04 7.64
CA MET A 193 -7.84 -2.87 8.63
C MET A 193 -7.07 -1.56 8.45
N VAL A 194 -7.22 -0.90 7.31
CA VAL A 194 -6.40 0.23 6.89
C VAL A 194 -6.98 1.56 7.39
N ASP A 195 -6.12 2.44 7.91
CA ASP A 195 -6.42 3.85 8.16
C ASP A 195 -6.19 4.68 6.89
N ARG A 196 -5.02 4.51 6.29
CA ARG A 196 -4.64 5.12 5.02
C ARG A 196 -3.49 4.35 4.38
N VAL A 197 -3.28 4.58 3.09
CA VAL A 197 -2.10 4.11 2.37
C VAL A 197 -1.28 5.30 1.93
N GLU A 198 0.01 5.29 2.23
CA GLU A 198 0.96 6.31 1.84
C GLU A 198 1.81 5.79 0.68
N VAL A 199 1.77 6.49 -0.46
CA VAL A 199 2.53 6.14 -1.66
C VAL A 199 3.65 7.16 -1.86
N MET A 200 4.88 6.69 -1.73
CA MET A 200 6.10 7.46 -2.03
C MET A 200 6.65 6.96 -3.36
N ARG A 201 6.69 7.82 -4.36
CA ARG A 201 7.24 7.51 -5.68
C ARG A 201 8.72 7.83 -5.76
N GLY A 202 9.44 7.11 -6.64
CA GLY A 202 10.90 7.19 -6.72
C GLY A 202 11.61 6.37 -5.65
N GLY A 203 12.92 6.23 -5.75
CA GLY A 203 13.70 5.33 -4.90
C GLY A 203 13.54 5.55 -3.41
N GLY A 204 13.14 4.52 -2.70
CA GLY A 204 12.97 4.47 -1.24
C GLY A 204 14.05 3.67 -0.50
N SER A 205 15.01 3.09 -1.22
CA SER A 205 15.98 2.13 -0.65
C SER A 205 16.84 2.70 0.47
N ALA A 206 17.10 3.99 0.46
CA ALA A 206 17.82 4.68 1.54
C ALA A 206 17.09 4.61 2.91
N LEU A 207 15.81 4.30 2.93
CA LEU A 207 15.04 4.08 4.17
C LEU A 207 14.62 2.64 4.35
N PHE A 208 14.15 2.00 3.26
CA PHE A 208 13.41 0.75 3.34
C PHE A 208 14.18 -0.44 2.75
N GLY A 209 15.36 -0.22 2.18
CA GLY A 209 16.25 -1.28 1.69
C GLY A 209 15.91 -1.76 0.29
N SER A 210 16.13 -3.05 0.04
CA SER A 210 15.95 -3.71 -1.26
C SER A 210 14.54 -3.55 -1.81
N SER A 211 14.41 -3.56 -3.14
CA SER A 211 13.15 -3.50 -3.91
C SER A 211 12.39 -2.17 -3.89
N ALA A 212 12.85 -1.15 -3.16
CA ALA A 212 12.25 0.17 -3.18
C ALA A 212 12.82 1.06 -4.32
N ILE A 213 12.77 0.56 -5.55
CA ILE A 213 13.28 1.24 -6.76
C ILE A 213 12.24 2.18 -7.36
N ALA A 214 11.05 1.67 -7.67
CA ALA A 214 9.95 2.43 -8.24
C ALA A 214 9.28 3.31 -7.19
N GLY A 215 9.19 2.81 -5.97
CA GLY A 215 8.58 3.49 -4.86
C GLY A 215 8.30 2.58 -3.68
N THR A 216 7.55 3.15 -2.74
CA THR A 216 7.14 2.46 -1.52
C THR A 216 5.65 2.68 -1.29
N ILE A 217 4.93 1.61 -1.00
CA ILE A 217 3.53 1.61 -0.57
C ILE A 217 3.51 1.25 0.90
N ASN A 218 3.17 2.20 1.75
CA ASN A 218 3.12 1.99 3.20
C ASN A 218 1.68 1.99 3.69
N ILE A 219 1.22 0.85 4.13
CA ILE A 219 -0.12 0.60 4.64
C ILE A 219 -0.11 0.94 6.13
N ILE A 220 -0.83 1.99 6.50
CA ILE A 220 -0.98 2.41 7.89
C ILE A 220 -2.25 1.78 8.44
N THR A 221 -2.10 0.97 9.47
CA THR A 221 -3.22 0.25 10.07
C THR A 221 -3.98 1.10 11.09
N LYS A 222 -5.29 0.84 11.24
CA LYS A 222 -6.15 1.57 12.19
C LYS A 222 -5.69 1.39 13.62
N GLU A 223 -5.58 2.49 14.35
CA GLU A 223 -5.35 2.48 15.80
C GLU A 223 -6.69 2.61 16.54
N PRO A 224 -6.93 1.84 17.61
CA PRO A 224 -8.12 2.00 18.43
C PRO A 224 -8.07 3.34 19.18
N VAL A 225 -8.94 4.29 18.80
CA VAL A 225 -8.99 5.63 19.40
C VAL A 225 -10.30 5.87 20.14
N ARG A 226 -11.32 5.04 19.90
CA ARG A 226 -12.66 5.14 20.52
C ARG A 226 -13.35 3.78 20.53
N ASN A 227 -14.40 3.65 21.35
CA ASN A 227 -15.29 2.50 21.28
C ASN A 227 -16.12 2.59 19.99
N SER A 228 -16.10 1.54 19.19
CA SER A 228 -16.85 1.44 17.94
C SER A 228 -17.02 0.00 17.51
N ALA A 229 -18.06 -0.26 16.72
CA ALA A 229 -18.27 -1.55 16.08
C ALA A 229 -18.92 -1.32 14.71
N ALA A 230 -18.56 -2.13 13.73
CA ALA A 230 -19.20 -2.11 12.42
C ALA A 230 -19.19 -3.52 11.82
N ILE A 231 -20.27 -3.85 11.13
CA ILE A 231 -20.37 -5.00 10.25
C ILE A 231 -20.86 -4.53 8.89
N SER A 232 -20.28 -5.02 7.82
CA SER A 232 -20.73 -4.74 6.46
C SER A 232 -20.73 -5.99 5.61
N HIS A 233 -21.63 -6.00 4.64
CA HIS A 233 -21.71 -7.05 3.62
C HIS A 233 -21.93 -6.40 2.26
N THR A 234 -21.15 -6.83 1.26
CA THR A 234 -21.26 -6.38 -0.13
C THR A 234 -21.34 -7.59 -1.03
N THR A 235 -22.36 -7.64 -1.89
CA THR A 235 -22.52 -8.62 -2.96
C THR A 235 -22.32 -7.93 -4.29
N THR A 236 -21.48 -8.49 -5.15
CA THR A 236 -21.17 -7.98 -6.50
C THR A 236 -21.47 -9.07 -7.53
N SER A 237 -22.32 -8.79 -8.53
CA SER A 237 -22.57 -9.66 -9.68
C SER A 237 -21.59 -9.34 -10.79
N ILE A 238 -20.79 -10.32 -11.23
CA ILE A 238 -19.75 -10.18 -12.24
C ILE A 238 -20.36 -10.33 -13.64
N GLY A 239 -20.20 -9.34 -14.50
CA GLY A 239 -20.71 -9.39 -15.88
C GLY A 239 -22.22 -9.51 -16.03
N GLY A 240 -23.01 -9.31 -14.96
CA GLY A 240 -24.43 -9.61 -14.95
C GLY A 240 -24.76 -11.10 -15.05
N SER A 241 -23.75 -11.96 -14.83
CA SER A 241 -23.86 -13.42 -14.82
C SER A 241 -24.27 -13.96 -13.46
N SER A 242 -24.29 -15.30 -13.32
CA SER A 242 -24.49 -15.99 -12.05
C SER A 242 -23.24 -16.04 -11.18
N ALA A 243 -22.11 -15.45 -11.61
CA ALA A 243 -20.90 -15.35 -10.81
C ALA A 243 -20.99 -14.16 -9.84
N PHE A 244 -20.79 -14.43 -8.56
CA PHE A 244 -20.86 -13.43 -7.50
C PHE A 244 -19.53 -13.30 -6.75
N HIS A 245 -19.30 -12.09 -6.26
CA HIS A 245 -18.27 -11.82 -5.27
C HIS A 245 -18.93 -11.26 -4.01
N ASN A 246 -18.81 -11.98 -2.91
CA ASN A 246 -19.40 -11.64 -1.62
C ASN A 246 -18.27 -11.30 -0.64
N THR A 247 -18.37 -10.16 0.03
CA THR A 247 -17.40 -9.74 1.06
C THR A 247 -18.16 -9.32 2.31
N THR A 248 -17.79 -9.92 3.45
CA THR A 248 -18.34 -9.55 4.76
C THR A 248 -17.19 -9.06 5.64
N ASP A 249 -17.31 -7.84 6.19
CA ASP A 249 -16.31 -7.23 7.05
C ASP A 249 -16.85 -7.03 8.45
N ILE A 250 -15.99 -7.22 9.45
CA ILE A 250 -16.24 -6.86 10.85
C ILE A 250 -15.12 -5.96 11.36
N ASN A 251 -15.46 -4.96 12.16
CA ASN A 251 -14.54 -4.11 12.89
C ASN A 251 -15.10 -3.79 14.27
N ALA A 252 -14.28 -3.89 15.29
CA ALA A 252 -14.64 -3.43 16.61
C ALA A 252 -13.42 -2.83 17.32
N SER A 253 -13.61 -1.81 18.12
CA SER A 253 -12.57 -1.26 18.97
C SER A 253 -13.10 -0.88 20.35
N ILE A 254 -12.27 -1.10 21.35
CA ILE A 254 -12.53 -0.75 22.73
C ILE A 254 -11.30 -0.01 23.27
N VAL A 255 -11.57 1.11 23.96
CA VAL A 255 -10.54 1.93 24.56
C VAL A 255 -10.93 2.21 26.02
N SER A 256 -9.98 2.09 26.94
CA SER A 256 -10.20 2.41 28.36
C SER A 256 -10.51 3.90 28.52
N GLU A 257 -11.29 4.27 29.55
CA GLU A 257 -11.68 5.66 29.84
C GLU A 257 -10.48 6.60 30.01
N ASP A 258 -9.35 6.09 30.52
CA ASP A 258 -8.11 6.85 30.67
C ASP A 258 -7.19 6.78 29.44
N ASN A 259 -7.65 6.19 28.33
CA ASN A 259 -6.91 5.98 27.09
C ASN A 259 -5.53 5.31 27.26
N LYS A 260 -5.33 4.52 28.32
CA LYS A 260 -4.08 3.79 28.53
C LYS A 260 -4.04 2.46 27.78
N LEU A 261 -5.18 1.87 27.53
CA LEU A 261 -5.32 0.60 26.82
C LEU A 261 -6.34 0.75 25.70
N GLY A 262 -6.01 0.27 24.54
CA GLY A 262 -6.93 0.16 23.41
C GLY A 262 -6.68 -1.12 22.65
N ILE A 263 -7.76 -1.75 22.17
CA ILE A 263 -7.72 -2.90 21.27
C ILE A 263 -8.74 -2.72 20.16
N ALA A 264 -8.32 -2.99 18.94
CA ALA A 264 -9.17 -3.11 17.77
C ALA A 264 -9.09 -4.53 17.22
N VAL A 265 -10.22 -5.07 16.79
CA VAL A 265 -10.34 -6.36 16.11
C VAL A 265 -10.92 -6.09 14.72
N PHE A 266 -10.42 -6.75 13.72
CA PHE A 266 -10.93 -6.71 12.36
C PHE A 266 -11.02 -8.11 11.80
N GLY A 267 -11.97 -8.32 10.89
CA GLY A 267 -12.11 -9.58 10.17
C GLY A 267 -12.76 -9.36 8.83
N GLN A 268 -12.47 -10.23 7.88
CA GLN A 268 -13.07 -10.27 6.56
C GLN A 268 -13.30 -11.72 6.16
N ASN A 269 -14.44 -11.98 5.55
CA ASN A 269 -14.70 -13.19 4.78
C ASN A 269 -15.02 -12.78 3.34
N THR A 270 -14.31 -13.34 2.39
CA THR A 270 -14.51 -13.11 0.96
C THR A 270 -14.74 -14.41 0.22
N ALA A 271 -15.70 -14.41 -0.70
CA ALA A 271 -16.01 -15.53 -1.57
C ALA A 271 -16.33 -14.99 -2.97
N LYS A 272 -15.48 -15.28 -3.94
CA LYS A 272 -15.63 -14.90 -5.35
C LYS A 272 -15.77 -16.16 -6.19
N ASP A 273 -16.85 -16.25 -6.96
CA ASP A 273 -17.01 -17.29 -7.96
C ASP A 273 -16.04 -17.07 -9.12
N ALA A 274 -15.64 -18.16 -9.75
CA ALA A 274 -14.91 -18.08 -11.00
C ALA A 274 -15.82 -17.51 -12.12
N TRP A 275 -15.19 -16.87 -13.10
CA TRP A 275 -15.92 -16.32 -14.23
C TRP A 275 -15.18 -16.69 -15.52
N ASP A 276 -15.93 -17.31 -16.46
CA ASP A 276 -15.54 -17.66 -17.80
C ASP A 276 -16.14 -16.59 -18.74
N ALA A 277 -15.30 -15.81 -19.39
CA ALA A 277 -15.71 -14.65 -20.18
C ALA A 277 -16.17 -15.02 -21.60
N ASN A 278 -15.56 -16.04 -22.19
CA ASN A 278 -15.78 -16.43 -23.58
C ASN A 278 -16.61 -17.71 -23.72
N GLY A 279 -16.92 -18.42 -22.63
CA GLY A 279 -17.78 -19.61 -22.61
C GLY A 279 -17.09 -20.88 -23.07
N ASP A 280 -15.77 -20.97 -22.98
CA ASP A 280 -14.99 -22.12 -23.42
C ASP A 280 -14.78 -23.19 -22.34
N GLY A 281 -15.24 -22.92 -21.12
CA GLY A 281 -15.09 -23.80 -19.96
C GLY A 281 -13.84 -23.54 -19.14
N PHE A 282 -13.00 -22.58 -19.53
CA PHE A 282 -11.82 -22.13 -18.78
C PHE A 282 -12.06 -20.74 -18.19
N THR A 283 -11.52 -20.47 -17.04
CA THR A 283 -11.79 -19.21 -16.31
C THR A 283 -10.84 -18.09 -16.74
N GLU A 284 -11.35 -16.86 -16.89
CA GLU A 284 -10.56 -15.62 -16.95
C GLU A 284 -10.45 -14.95 -15.59
N LEU A 285 -11.35 -15.27 -14.65
CA LEU A 285 -11.24 -14.87 -13.25
C LEU A 285 -11.32 -16.10 -12.36
N SER A 286 -10.31 -16.29 -11.54
CA SER A 286 -10.22 -17.40 -10.59
C SER A 286 -11.29 -17.34 -9.50
N LYS A 287 -11.71 -18.51 -9.02
CA LYS A 287 -12.44 -18.67 -7.77
C LYS A 287 -11.53 -18.31 -6.59
N ILE A 288 -12.05 -17.52 -5.64
CA ILE A 288 -11.32 -17.15 -4.43
C ILE A 288 -12.23 -17.36 -3.23
N SER A 289 -11.70 -17.98 -2.18
CA SER A 289 -12.33 -18.04 -0.86
C SER A 289 -11.29 -17.67 0.18
N GLY A 290 -11.52 -16.62 0.95
CA GLY A 290 -10.56 -16.12 1.93
C GLY A 290 -11.19 -15.70 3.24
N GLN A 291 -10.46 -15.89 4.33
CA GLN A 291 -10.82 -15.46 5.67
C GLN A 291 -9.64 -14.77 6.32
N THR A 292 -9.88 -13.59 6.89
CA THR A 292 -8.88 -12.86 7.65
C THR A 292 -9.46 -12.49 9.01
N LEU A 293 -8.68 -12.70 10.06
CA LEU A 293 -9.00 -12.24 11.41
C LEU A 293 -7.74 -11.68 12.05
N GLY A 294 -7.85 -10.52 12.66
CA GLY A 294 -6.72 -9.91 13.33
C GLY A 294 -7.11 -8.94 14.43
N PHE A 295 -6.10 -8.55 15.19
CA PHE A 295 -6.23 -7.49 16.20
C PHE A 295 -5.00 -6.60 16.21
N ARG A 296 -5.21 -5.37 16.68
CA ARG A 296 -4.17 -4.42 17.05
C ARG A 296 -4.52 -3.80 18.40
N GLY A 297 -3.55 -3.80 19.30
CA GLY A 297 -3.74 -3.21 20.61
C GLY A 297 -2.54 -2.39 21.04
N TYR A 298 -2.77 -1.45 21.95
CA TYR A 298 -1.70 -0.72 22.59
C TYR A 298 -1.90 -0.65 24.11
N VAL A 299 -0.78 -0.50 24.81
CA VAL A 299 -0.75 -0.11 26.21
C VAL A 299 0.26 1.03 26.39
N LYS A 300 -0.17 2.12 27.02
CA LYS A 300 0.70 3.21 27.46
C LYS A 300 1.40 2.78 28.73
N THR A 301 2.66 2.37 28.60
CA THR A 301 3.46 1.83 29.73
C THR A 301 3.98 2.93 30.64
N GLY A 302 3.85 4.20 30.22
CA GLY A 302 4.18 5.39 30.98
C GLY A 302 3.70 6.64 30.25
N LEU A 303 3.97 7.82 30.84
CA LEU A 303 3.58 9.10 30.23
C LEU A 303 4.29 9.39 28.90
N TYR A 304 5.43 8.73 28.67
CA TYR A 304 6.30 8.94 27.52
C TYR A 304 6.63 7.64 26.80
N SER A 305 5.88 6.57 27.05
CA SER A 305 6.14 5.28 26.43
C SER A 305 4.86 4.52 26.11
N LYS A 306 4.86 3.85 24.95
CA LYS A 306 3.75 3.06 24.43
C LYS A 306 4.27 1.74 23.86
N LEU A 307 3.61 0.65 24.18
CA LEU A 307 3.78 -0.65 23.56
C LEU A 307 2.57 -0.91 22.65
N THR A 308 2.82 -1.28 21.42
CA THR A 308 1.80 -1.68 20.44
C THR A 308 2.08 -3.11 20.00
N ALA A 309 1.06 -3.93 19.93
CA ALA A 309 1.13 -5.30 19.41
C ALA A 309 0.01 -5.52 18.40
N GLU A 310 0.30 -6.29 17.37
CA GLU A 310 -0.67 -6.68 16.35
C GLU A 310 -0.43 -8.12 15.91
N TYR A 311 -1.51 -8.76 15.51
CA TYR A 311 -1.48 -10.08 14.90
C TYR A 311 -2.66 -10.22 13.96
N HIS A 312 -2.43 -10.87 12.82
CA HIS A 312 -3.50 -11.35 11.94
C HIS A 312 -3.16 -12.70 11.33
N HIS A 313 -4.20 -13.46 11.14
CA HIS A 313 -4.20 -14.73 10.44
C HIS A 313 -5.06 -14.59 9.19
N LEU A 314 -4.58 -15.14 8.07
CA LEU A 314 -5.27 -15.18 6.80
C LEU A 314 -5.20 -16.59 6.23
N GLU A 315 -6.35 -17.09 5.76
CA GLU A 315 -6.46 -18.28 4.93
C GLU A 315 -7.05 -17.87 3.58
N GLU A 316 -6.48 -18.33 2.49
CA GLU A 316 -6.98 -18.04 1.14
C GLU A 316 -6.78 -19.25 0.23
N PHE A 317 -7.87 -19.68 -0.38
CA PHE A 317 -7.92 -20.65 -1.45
C PHE A 317 -8.20 -19.92 -2.77
N ARG A 318 -7.39 -20.23 -3.81
CA ARG A 318 -7.58 -19.78 -5.19
C ARG A 318 -7.56 -20.96 -6.14
N ARG A 319 -8.44 -20.93 -7.17
CA ARG A 319 -8.50 -21.96 -8.20
C ARG A 319 -8.97 -21.36 -9.52
N GLY A 320 -8.18 -21.51 -10.58
CA GLY A 320 -8.51 -21.17 -11.96
C GLY A 320 -8.17 -22.29 -12.93
N GLY A 321 -8.55 -22.14 -14.18
CA GLY A 321 -8.49 -23.13 -15.24
C GLY A 321 -9.85 -23.74 -15.54
N ASP A 322 -9.89 -25.02 -15.84
CA ASP A 322 -11.12 -25.78 -16.12
C ASP A 322 -11.45 -26.78 -15.00
N ASN A 323 -12.60 -27.44 -15.10
CA ASN A 323 -13.06 -28.52 -14.21
C ASN A 323 -12.86 -28.19 -12.72
N LEU A 324 -13.34 -27.01 -12.28
CA LEU A 324 -13.07 -26.46 -10.95
C LEU A 324 -13.57 -27.33 -9.77
N ASP A 325 -14.49 -28.25 -10.03
CA ASP A 325 -15.07 -29.16 -9.03
C ASP A 325 -14.28 -30.47 -8.91
N LEU A 326 -13.32 -30.72 -9.81
CA LEU A 326 -12.45 -31.89 -9.79
C LEU A 326 -11.11 -31.58 -9.11
N PRO A 327 -10.37 -32.57 -8.62
CA PRO A 327 -8.98 -32.40 -8.22
C PRO A 327 -8.16 -31.73 -9.32
N PRO A 328 -7.19 -30.85 -9.01
CA PRO A 328 -6.51 -30.06 -10.02
C PRO A 328 -5.74 -30.88 -11.07
N HIS A 329 -5.25 -32.09 -10.73
CA HIS A 329 -4.59 -33.00 -11.65
C HIS A 329 -5.57 -33.78 -12.58
N GLU A 330 -6.87 -33.54 -12.46
CA GLU A 330 -7.90 -34.07 -13.37
C GLU A 330 -8.41 -33.00 -14.34
N ALA A 331 -7.83 -31.79 -14.30
CA ALA A 331 -8.12 -30.69 -15.18
C ALA A 331 -7.10 -30.57 -16.30
N MET A 332 -7.51 -30.03 -17.45
CA MET A 332 -6.58 -29.75 -18.56
C MET A 332 -5.63 -28.61 -18.22
N ILE A 333 -6.13 -27.57 -17.54
CA ILE A 333 -5.32 -26.52 -16.94
C ILE A 333 -5.82 -26.28 -15.52
N ALA A 334 -4.91 -26.28 -14.57
CA ALA A 334 -5.23 -25.89 -13.20
C ALA A 334 -4.10 -25.08 -12.56
N GLU A 335 -4.47 -23.94 -12.05
CA GLU A 335 -3.67 -23.21 -11.07
C GLU A 335 -4.44 -23.12 -9.78
N GLN A 336 -3.91 -23.75 -8.74
CA GLN A 336 -4.52 -23.78 -7.41
C GLN A 336 -3.48 -23.42 -6.36
N THR A 337 -3.89 -22.55 -5.44
CA THR A 337 -3.09 -22.23 -4.25
C THR A 337 -3.95 -22.22 -3.01
N ASP A 338 -3.41 -22.75 -1.93
CA ASP A 338 -3.97 -22.70 -0.58
C ASP A 338 -2.93 -22.06 0.34
N HIS A 339 -3.22 -20.85 0.84
CA HIS A 339 -2.33 -20.06 1.65
C HIS A 339 -2.83 -19.99 3.10
N GLY A 340 -1.93 -20.27 4.04
CA GLY A 340 -2.10 -19.95 5.45
C GLY A 340 -1.02 -18.98 5.88
N ILE A 341 -1.39 -17.74 6.23
CA ILE A 341 -0.47 -16.65 6.56
C ILE A 341 -0.71 -16.19 7.99
N ASN A 342 0.36 -16.17 8.77
CA ASN A 342 0.38 -15.63 10.12
C ASN A 342 1.34 -14.45 10.19
N THR A 343 0.85 -13.28 10.58
CA THR A 343 1.68 -12.07 10.70
C THR A 343 1.49 -11.47 12.09
N GLY A 344 2.61 -11.20 12.76
CA GLY A 344 2.59 -10.56 14.07
C GLY A 344 3.68 -9.52 14.22
N SER A 345 3.43 -8.49 15.02
CA SER A 345 4.44 -7.50 15.34
C SER A 345 4.27 -6.88 16.72
N VAL A 346 5.39 -6.43 17.25
CA VAL A 346 5.45 -5.65 18.49
C VAL A 346 6.32 -4.42 18.25
N ARG A 347 5.88 -3.27 18.77
CA ARG A 347 6.59 -2.00 18.70
C ARG A 347 6.55 -1.30 20.05
N PHE A 348 7.70 -0.81 20.48
CA PHE A 348 7.87 0.03 21.66
C PHE A 348 8.32 1.42 21.24
N ASP A 349 7.55 2.45 21.60
CA ASP A 349 7.87 3.86 21.40
C ASP A 349 8.20 4.51 22.74
N TRP A 350 9.27 5.30 22.76
CA TRP A 350 9.69 6.08 23.89
C TRP A 350 10.04 7.51 23.49
N PHE A 351 9.65 8.48 24.34
CA PHE A 351 9.93 9.91 24.18
C PHE A 351 10.62 10.43 25.43
N SER A 352 11.56 11.34 25.29
CA SER A 352 12.13 12.05 26.44
C SER A 352 11.21 13.16 26.95
N LYS A 353 11.37 13.54 28.22
CA LYS A 353 10.56 14.63 28.82
C LYS A 353 10.77 15.99 28.14
N ASP A 354 11.97 16.25 27.61
CA ASP A 354 12.31 17.46 26.86
C ASP A 354 11.87 17.41 25.39
N GLN A 355 11.22 16.29 24.96
CA GLN A 355 10.74 16.05 23.60
C GLN A 355 11.81 16.10 22.51
N LYS A 356 13.09 16.12 22.88
CA LYS A 356 14.22 16.15 21.93
C LYS A 356 14.65 14.77 21.48
N HIS A 357 14.40 13.75 22.28
CA HIS A 357 14.81 12.37 22.00
C HIS A 357 13.58 11.48 21.80
N ARG A 358 13.57 10.73 20.72
CA ARG A 358 12.57 9.70 20.47
C ARG A 358 13.27 8.42 20.08
N MET A 359 12.82 7.30 20.61
CA MET A 359 13.32 5.98 20.26
C MET A 359 12.11 5.08 19.96
N ASN A 360 12.23 4.28 18.92
CA ASN A 360 11.34 3.14 18.73
C ASN A 360 12.17 1.87 18.48
N ALA A 361 11.64 0.75 18.97
CA ALA A 361 12.17 -0.57 18.68
C ALA A 361 11.00 -1.45 18.25
N PHE A 362 11.22 -2.34 17.28
CA PHE A 362 10.19 -3.23 16.78
C PHE A 362 10.73 -4.60 16.42
N ALA A 363 9.85 -5.58 16.46
CA ALA A 363 10.04 -6.89 15.87
C ALA A 363 8.76 -7.30 15.15
N SER A 364 8.89 -7.89 13.97
CA SER A 364 7.79 -8.39 13.16
C SER A 364 8.14 -9.75 12.60
N LEU A 365 7.14 -10.63 12.51
CA LEU A 365 7.29 -11.98 12.00
C LEU A 365 6.13 -12.29 11.06
N GLN A 366 6.42 -12.92 9.94
CA GLN A 366 5.44 -13.48 9.02
C GLN A 366 5.81 -14.94 8.74
N HIS A 367 4.82 -15.82 8.81
CA HIS A 367 4.97 -17.23 8.45
C HIS A 367 3.90 -17.57 7.42
N ILE A 368 4.32 -18.10 6.26
CA ILE A 368 3.47 -18.52 5.17
C ILE A 368 3.63 -20.00 4.94
N ASN A 369 2.51 -20.71 4.85
CA ASN A 369 2.43 -22.05 4.27
C ASN A 369 1.59 -21.94 3.01
N ARG A 370 2.11 -22.45 1.90
CA ARG A 370 1.39 -22.54 0.63
C ARG A 370 1.43 -23.98 0.14
N GLU A 371 0.27 -24.53 -0.16
CA GLU A 371 0.11 -25.69 -1.01
C GLU A 371 -0.28 -25.19 -2.41
N SER A 372 0.34 -25.69 -3.45
CA SER A 372 0.13 -25.21 -4.81
C SER A 372 0.01 -26.38 -5.78
N TYR A 373 -0.70 -26.12 -6.87
CA TYR A 373 -0.70 -26.93 -8.05
C TYR A 373 -0.61 -26.00 -9.27
N TYR A 374 0.38 -26.19 -10.11
CA TYR A 374 0.58 -25.44 -11.35
C TYR A 374 0.75 -26.44 -12.49
N GLY A 375 -0.34 -26.88 -13.09
CA GLY A 375 -0.30 -28.00 -14.04
C GLY A 375 -1.18 -27.82 -15.27
N ALA A 376 -0.75 -28.46 -16.36
CA ALA A 376 -1.52 -28.64 -17.58
C ALA A 376 -1.48 -30.11 -18.02
N GLY A 377 -2.47 -30.53 -18.84
CA GLY A 377 -2.51 -31.89 -19.40
C GLY A 377 -2.79 -32.97 -18.35
N MET A 378 -3.47 -32.65 -17.25
CA MET A 378 -3.77 -33.58 -16.15
C MET A 378 -2.49 -34.16 -15.48
N ASP A 379 -1.51 -33.31 -15.22
CA ASP A 379 -0.20 -33.71 -14.70
C ASP A 379 -0.25 -34.00 -13.18
N PRO A 380 -0.03 -35.23 -12.71
CA PRO A 380 -0.01 -35.57 -11.29
C PRO A 380 1.23 -35.04 -10.56
N ASP A 381 2.26 -34.60 -11.27
CA ASP A 381 3.55 -34.18 -10.72
C ASP A 381 3.60 -32.67 -10.37
N ALA A 382 2.58 -31.91 -10.75
CA ALA A 382 2.54 -30.44 -10.63
C ALA A 382 2.25 -29.90 -9.21
N TYR A 383 2.20 -30.77 -8.19
CA TYR A 383 1.99 -30.35 -6.82
C TYR A 383 3.24 -29.76 -6.17
N GLY A 384 3.06 -28.67 -5.48
CA GLY A 384 4.10 -27.97 -4.73
C GLY A 384 3.71 -27.65 -3.29
N ARG A 385 4.72 -27.50 -2.44
CA ARG A 385 4.58 -27.00 -1.08
C ARG A 385 5.67 -26.00 -0.76
N THR A 386 5.26 -24.80 -0.35
CA THR A 386 6.19 -23.73 0.00
C THR A 386 5.97 -23.34 1.46
N THR A 387 7.07 -23.14 2.17
CA THR A 387 7.06 -22.51 3.50
C THR A 387 8.00 -21.33 3.49
N ASP A 388 7.58 -20.23 4.09
CA ASP A 388 8.34 -18.99 4.15
C ASP A 388 8.23 -18.40 5.55
N LEU A 389 9.38 -18.12 6.17
CA LEU A 389 9.45 -17.47 7.47
C LEU A 389 10.30 -16.21 7.36
N THR A 390 9.64 -15.08 7.42
CA THR A 390 10.31 -13.77 7.43
C THR A 390 10.23 -13.17 8.83
N TRP A 391 11.35 -12.65 9.33
CA TRP A 391 11.34 -11.82 10.51
C TRP A 391 12.21 -10.58 10.35
N VAL A 392 11.75 -9.47 10.90
CA VAL A 392 12.40 -8.17 10.82
C VAL A 392 12.44 -7.58 12.21
N GLY A 393 13.62 -7.17 12.66
CA GLY A 393 13.81 -6.45 13.91
C GLY A 393 14.60 -5.18 13.70
N GLY A 394 14.28 -4.13 14.43
CA GLY A 394 14.98 -2.88 14.27
C GLY A 394 14.80 -1.91 15.44
N ALA A 395 15.68 -0.93 15.47
CA ALA A 395 15.60 0.20 16.39
C ALA A 395 15.95 1.49 15.66
N GLN A 396 15.21 2.55 15.97
CA GLN A 396 15.41 3.88 15.44
C GLN A 396 15.49 4.88 16.59
N TYR A 397 16.44 5.80 16.48
CA TYR A 397 16.62 6.91 17.39
C TYR A 397 16.54 8.23 16.63
N ILE A 398 15.77 9.18 17.14
CA ILE A 398 15.64 10.53 16.57
C ILE A 398 16.05 11.54 17.63
N PHE A 399 16.95 12.44 17.24
CA PHE A 399 17.39 13.57 18.04
C PHE A 399 16.99 14.89 17.37
N LYS A 400 16.21 15.71 18.06
CA LYS A 400 15.81 17.04 17.61
C LYS A 400 16.75 18.08 18.20
N SER A 401 17.44 18.80 17.33
CA SER A 401 18.30 19.92 17.69
C SER A 401 17.65 21.24 17.32
N ASP A 402 17.61 22.17 18.25
CA ASP A 402 17.06 23.52 17.99
C ASP A 402 17.99 24.35 17.11
N ASP A 403 19.29 24.00 17.09
CA ASP A 403 20.31 24.63 16.26
C ASP A 403 21.36 23.57 15.86
N CYS A 404 21.46 23.31 14.57
CA CYS A 404 22.42 22.37 13.99
C CYS A 404 23.01 23.00 12.73
N LEU A 405 24.24 23.51 12.83
CA LEU A 405 24.97 24.23 11.79
C LEU A 405 24.32 25.58 11.41
N PHE A 406 23.15 25.57 10.78
CA PHE A 406 22.49 26.78 10.23
C PHE A 406 20.98 26.80 10.39
N MET A 407 20.37 25.69 10.84
CA MET A 407 18.93 25.55 11.07
C MET A 407 18.62 24.50 12.14
N PRO A 408 17.42 24.51 12.72
CA PRO A 408 16.93 23.36 13.48
C PRO A 408 16.97 22.10 12.64
N ALA A 409 17.28 20.96 13.25
CA ALA A 409 17.40 19.70 12.53
C ALA A 409 16.92 18.50 13.34
N ASP A 410 16.45 17.48 12.62
CA ASP A 410 16.16 16.15 13.15
C ASP A 410 17.17 15.14 12.61
N LEU A 411 18.05 14.64 13.50
CA LEU A 411 18.95 13.53 13.19
C LEU A 411 18.24 12.21 13.46
N THR A 412 18.15 11.35 12.46
CA THR A 412 17.60 9.99 12.57
C THR A 412 18.70 8.98 12.34
N LEU A 413 18.83 8.02 13.26
CA LEU A 413 19.74 6.89 13.18
C LEU A 413 18.93 5.61 13.32
N GLY A 414 19.27 4.57 12.57
CA GLY A 414 18.57 3.30 12.69
C GLY A 414 19.45 2.09 12.37
N LEU A 415 19.06 0.98 12.97
CA LEU A 415 19.64 -0.34 12.74
C LEU A 415 18.51 -1.31 12.49
N GLU A 416 18.67 -2.20 11.50
CA GLU A 416 17.69 -3.22 11.15
C GLU A 416 18.37 -4.54 10.83
N TYR A 417 17.68 -5.61 11.15
CA TYR A 417 17.97 -6.97 10.70
C TYR A 417 16.75 -7.56 10.06
N ASN A 418 16.92 -8.14 8.88
CA ASN A 418 15.89 -8.87 8.15
C ASN A 418 16.42 -10.27 7.83
N GLU A 419 15.62 -11.30 8.08
CA GLU A 419 15.88 -12.66 7.66
C GLU A 419 14.62 -13.26 7.03
N ASP A 420 14.79 -13.85 5.85
CA ASP A 420 13.77 -14.52 5.07
C ASP A 420 14.26 -15.94 4.80
N TYR A 421 13.53 -16.94 5.29
CA TYR A 421 13.82 -18.34 5.10
C TYR A 421 12.74 -18.99 4.27
N LEU A 422 13.06 -19.20 2.97
CA LEU A 422 12.20 -19.81 1.96
C LEU A 422 12.59 -21.27 1.75
N LYS A 423 11.59 -22.15 1.77
CA LYS A 423 11.69 -23.53 1.34
C LYS A 423 10.54 -23.87 0.42
N ASP A 424 10.85 -24.21 -0.83
CA ASP A 424 9.89 -24.65 -1.83
C ASP A 424 10.24 -26.06 -2.32
N ASN A 425 9.25 -26.92 -2.46
CA ASN A 425 9.40 -28.29 -2.88
C ASN A 425 8.30 -28.69 -3.85
N MET A 426 8.70 -29.08 -5.05
CA MET A 426 7.86 -29.70 -6.09
C MET A 426 8.44 -31.07 -6.42
N SER A 427 8.03 -32.07 -5.65
CA SER A 427 8.64 -33.40 -5.68
C SER A 427 8.47 -34.10 -7.03
N GLY A 428 7.34 -33.91 -7.73
CA GLY A 428 7.07 -34.49 -9.03
C GLY A 428 8.08 -34.03 -10.10
N TYR A 429 8.47 -32.75 -10.03
CA TYR A 429 9.49 -32.19 -10.92
C TYR A 429 10.92 -32.26 -10.36
N ASN A 430 11.13 -32.98 -9.27
CA ASN A 430 12.41 -33.06 -8.56
C ASN A 430 13.05 -31.69 -8.27
N ARG A 431 12.20 -30.67 -8.04
CA ARG A 431 12.64 -29.31 -7.74
C ARG A 431 12.55 -29.04 -6.23
N THR A 432 13.65 -28.57 -5.66
CA THR A 432 13.70 -28.08 -4.30
C THR A 432 14.51 -26.80 -4.26
N THR A 433 13.91 -25.73 -3.76
CA THR A 433 14.57 -24.44 -3.50
C THR A 433 14.63 -24.21 -2.01
N ASN A 434 15.84 -24.05 -1.47
CA ASN A 434 16.06 -23.64 -0.09
C ASN A 434 16.93 -22.39 -0.10
N GLN A 435 16.40 -21.27 0.34
CA GLN A 435 17.16 -20.02 0.38
C GLN A 435 16.98 -19.32 1.72
N THR A 436 18.06 -18.78 2.25
CA THR A 436 18.02 -17.89 3.40
C THR A 436 18.64 -16.57 3.00
N VAL A 437 17.84 -15.52 3.03
CA VAL A 437 18.27 -14.14 2.83
C VAL A 437 18.46 -13.50 4.21
N ARG A 438 19.63 -12.88 4.43
CA ARG A 438 19.94 -12.13 5.66
C ARG A 438 20.48 -10.77 5.31
N ILE A 439 19.86 -9.73 5.87
CA ILE A 439 20.26 -8.35 5.61
C ILE A 439 20.49 -7.64 6.95
N VAL A 440 21.71 -7.18 7.17
CA VAL A 440 22.05 -6.28 8.29
C VAL A 440 22.17 -4.87 7.74
N SER A 441 21.48 -3.93 8.34
CA SER A 441 21.36 -2.58 7.80
C SER A 441 21.60 -1.52 8.87
N ALA A 442 22.27 -0.44 8.47
CA ALA A 442 22.40 0.77 9.26
C ALA A 442 22.04 1.98 8.38
N TYR A 443 21.25 2.91 8.88
CA TYR A 443 20.91 4.13 8.17
C TYR A 443 21.06 5.36 9.07
N ALA A 444 21.41 6.47 8.42
CA ALA A 444 21.50 7.76 9.04
C ALA A 444 20.98 8.84 8.11
N GLN A 445 20.25 9.79 8.65
CA GLN A 445 19.79 10.97 7.90
C GLN A 445 19.69 12.17 8.83
N ASN A 446 19.92 13.36 8.28
CA ASN A 446 19.69 14.62 8.94
C ASN A 446 18.74 15.48 8.09
N GLU A 447 17.69 16.00 8.71
CA GLU A 447 16.72 16.90 8.10
C GLU A 447 16.82 18.27 8.77
N TRP A 448 17.44 19.23 8.09
CA TRP A 448 17.39 20.64 8.48
C TRP A 448 16.08 21.24 7.98
N LYS A 449 15.32 21.88 8.86
CA LYS A 449 14.00 22.37 8.49
C LYS A 449 13.54 23.61 9.26
N ASN A 450 12.86 24.47 8.52
CA ASN A 450 12.03 25.56 9.03
C ASN A 450 10.73 25.67 8.20
N SER A 451 9.94 26.71 8.38
CA SER A 451 8.69 26.91 7.62
C SER A 451 8.92 27.00 6.11
N MET A 452 10.04 27.60 5.65
CA MET A 452 10.34 27.85 4.24
C MET A 452 11.20 26.75 3.62
N TRP A 453 12.24 26.27 4.30
CA TRP A 453 13.21 25.31 3.78
C TRP A 453 13.15 23.97 4.49
N GLY A 454 13.38 22.90 3.77
CA GLY A 454 13.67 21.58 4.29
C GLY A 454 14.77 20.96 3.44
N ILE A 455 15.87 20.57 4.06
CA ILE A 455 17.03 19.92 3.41
C ILE A 455 17.25 18.59 4.13
N LEU A 456 17.15 17.49 3.43
CA LEU A 456 17.40 16.17 3.97
C LEU A 456 18.56 15.54 3.20
N ILE A 457 19.54 15.04 3.95
CA ILE A 457 20.64 14.23 3.42
C ILE A 457 20.73 12.98 4.28
N GLY A 458 20.82 11.83 3.63
CA GLY A 458 20.89 10.56 4.33
C GLY A 458 21.42 9.44 3.45
N GLY A 459 21.62 8.30 4.07
CA GLY A 459 22.03 7.09 3.39
C GLY A 459 21.86 5.86 4.26
N ARG A 460 21.88 4.71 3.60
CA ARG A 460 21.76 3.39 4.20
C ARG A 460 22.90 2.51 3.71
N LEU A 461 23.42 1.71 4.61
CA LEU A 461 24.37 0.64 4.33
C LEU A 461 23.67 -0.69 4.57
N ASP A 462 23.69 -1.56 3.57
CA ASP A 462 23.12 -2.90 3.63
C ASP A 462 24.20 -3.94 3.39
N LYS A 463 24.34 -4.91 4.30
CA LYS A 463 25.12 -6.14 4.10
C LYS A 463 24.15 -7.28 3.90
N HIS A 464 24.07 -7.74 2.66
CA HIS A 464 23.26 -8.85 2.23
C HIS A 464 24.12 -10.12 2.12
N ASN A 465 23.63 -11.28 2.60
CA ASN A 465 24.44 -12.51 2.59
C ASN A 465 24.73 -13.08 1.20
N LEU A 466 23.84 -12.83 0.22
CA LEU A 466 24.00 -13.29 -1.17
C LEU A 466 24.80 -12.29 -2.05
N ILE A 467 25.34 -11.23 -1.48
CA ILE A 467 26.05 -10.18 -2.22
C ILE A 467 27.41 -9.95 -1.59
N ASP A 468 28.45 -9.89 -2.44
CA ASP A 468 29.76 -9.47 -2.01
C ASP A 468 29.79 -7.96 -1.76
N GLY A 469 30.41 -7.55 -0.63
CA GLY A 469 30.55 -6.15 -0.27
C GLY A 469 29.35 -5.60 0.53
N ILE A 470 29.30 -4.28 0.60
CA ILE A 470 28.26 -3.49 1.27
C ILE A 470 27.63 -2.59 0.23
N ILE A 471 26.30 -2.54 0.22
CA ILE A 471 25.54 -1.66 -0.66
C ILE A 471 25.30 -0.34 0.07
N PHE A 472 25.64 0.77 -0.57
CA PHE A 472 25.36 2.11 -0.08
C PHE A 472 24.25 2.77 -0.90
N SER A 473 23.18 3.17 -0.25
CA SER A 473 22.01 3.81 -0.86
C SER A 473 21.88 5.25 -0.34
N PRO A 474 22.43 6.25 -1.05
CA PRO A 474 22.31 7.67 -0.68
C PRO A 474 20.94 8.22 -1.08
N ARG A 475 20.52 9.30 -0.37
CA ARG A 475 19.41 10.16 -0.76
C ARG A 475 19.63 11.62 -0.39
N ALA A 476 19.06 12.52 -1.17
CA ALA A 476 19.05 13.94 -0.89
C ALA A 476 17.70 14.54 -1.33
N ASN A 477 17.08 15.32 -0.46
CA ASN A 477 15.79 15.94 -0.73
C ASN A 477 15.84 17.41 -0.34
N LEU A 478 15.24 18.24 -1.17
CA LEU A 478 15.10 19.68 -0.95
C LEU A 478 13.62 20.04 -1.01
N ARG A 479 13.14 20.77 -0.01
CA ARG A 479 11.83 21.41 0.01
C ARG A 479 12.00 22.92 0.13
N PHE A 480 11.26 23.66 -0.67
CA PHE A 480 11.18 25.11 -0.63
C PHE A 480 9.72 25.55 -0.67
N ASN A 481 9.27 26.23 0.37
CA ASN A 481 7.93 26.80 0.49
C ASN A 481 8.01 28.32 0.38
N PRO A 482 7.97 28.90 -0.81
CA PRO A 482 8.04 30.36 -0.99
C PRO A 482 6.85 31.09 -0.35
N THR A 483 5.72 30.38 -0.22
CA THR A 483 4.51 30.83 0.47
C THR A 483 3.91 29.65 1.25
N GLU A 484 2.90 29.92 2.07
CA GLU A 484 2.16 28.85 2.76
C GLU A 484 1.40 27.92 1.81
N ASN A 485 1.16 28.35 0.58
CA ASN A 485 0.33 27.66 -0.40
C ASN A 485 1.12 27.02 -1.54
N ILE A 486 2.44 27.15 -1.56
CA ILE A 486 3.28 26.60 -2.63
C ILE A 486 4.42 25.80 -2.00
N ASN A 487 4.50 24.52 -2.36
CA ASN A 487 5.59 23.63 -2.00
C ASN A 487 6.31 23.17 -3.26
N LEU A 488 7.59 23.50 -3.35
CA LEU A 488 8.49 22.99 -4.38
C LEU A 488 9.41 21.95 -3.76
N ARG A 489 9.60 20.82 -4.45
CA ARG A 489 10.47 19.74 -3.96
C ARG A 489 11.37 19.24 -5.08
N ALA A 490 12.57 18.85 -4.70
CA ALA A 490 13.49 18.10 -5.55
C ALA A 490 14.03 16.92 -4.75
N SER A 491 14.10 15.75 -5.35
CA SER A 491 14.52 14.51 -4.69
C SER A 491 15.52 13.75 -5.58
N TYR A 492 16.55 13.24 -4.98
CA TYR A 492 17.48 12.25 -5.55
C TYR A 492 17.53 11.04 -4.64
N SER A 493 17.48 9.85 -5.21
CA SER A 493 17.61 8.60 -4.47
C SER A 493 18.25 7.50 -5.31
N TYR A 494 19.00 6.65 -4.64
CA TYR A 494 19.52 5.40 -5.18
C TYR A 494 18.65 4.25 -4.70
N GLY A 495 18.40 3.28 -5.56
CA GLY A 495 17.66 2.05 -5.26
C GLY A 495 18.42 0.82 -5.73
N PHE A 496 18.11 -0.34 -5.14
CA PHE A 496 18.64 -1.62 -5.57
C PHE A 496 17.66 -2.75 -5.34
N ARG A 497 17.82 -3.84 -6.11
CA ARG A 497 17.15 -5.12 -5.89
C ARG A 497 18.20 -6.23 -5.87
N ALA A 498 18.14 -7.07 -4.83
CA ALA A 498 19.11 -8.13 -4.60
C ALA A 498 18.82 -9.35 -5.49
N PRO A 499 19.87 -10.11 -5.90
CA PRO A 499 19.72 -11.37 -6.62
C PRO A 499 19.30 -12.48 -5.62
N GLN A 500 18.01 -12.72 -5.53
CA GLN A 500 17.42 -13.77 -4.68
C GLN A 500 16.28 -14.44 -5.44
N ALA A 501 15.80 -15.58 -4.94
CA ALA A 501 14.58 -16.20 -5.47
C ALA A 501 13.36 -15.37 -5.08
N PHE A 502 12.45 -15.18 -6.01
CA PHE A 502 11.17 -14.50 -5.85
C PHE A 502 10.04 -15.49 -6.17
N ASP A 503 8.81 -15.10 -5.88
CA ASP A 503 7.66 -15.96 -6.13
C ASP A 503 7.50 -16.28 -7.63
N GLU A 504 7.88 -15.36 -8.52
CA GLU A 504 7.88 -15.63 -9.98
C GLU A 504 8.79 -16.81 -10.34
N ASP A 505 9.88 -17.04 -9.59
CA ASP A 505 10.80 -18.16 -9.81
C ASP A 505 10.25 -19.49 -9.28
N LEU A 506 9.25 -19.42 -8.39
CA LEU A 506 8.59 -20.57 -7.79
C LEU A 506 7.30 -20.95 -8.50
N HIS A 507 6.75 -20.02 -9.27
CA HIS A 507 5.62 -20.26 -10.15
C HIS A 507 6.07 -21.07 -11.38
N ILE A 508 5.26 -22.04 -11.79
CA ILE A 508 5.49 -22.81 -13.02
C ILE A 508 4.54 -22.28 -14.07
N ASP A 509 5.10 -21.69 -15.11
CA ASP A 509 4.31 -21.27 -16.25
C ASP A 509 3.98 -22.48 -17.12
N ASN A 510 2.70 -22.63 -17.44
CA ASN A 510 2.20 -23.59 -18.40
C ASN A 510 1.61 -22.82 -19.59
N VAL A 511 2.34 -22.76 -20.68
CA VAL A 511 1.87 -22.16 -21.93
C VAL A 511 1.91 -23.22 -23.01
N GLY A 512 0.76 -23.48 -23.65
CA GLY A 512 0.69 -24.51 -24.70
C GLY A 512 1.07 -25.92 -24.23
N GLY A 513 0.87 -26.23 -22.92
CA GLY A 513 1.24 -27.52 -22.35
C GLY A 513 2.71 -27.66 -21.96
N THR A 514 3.54 -26.64 -22.15
CA THR A 514 4.97 -26.68 -21.80
C THR A 514 5.18 -26.13 -20.39
N VAL A 515 5.78 -26.98 -19.54
CA VAL A 515 6.20 -26.59 -18.18
C VAL A 515 7.52 -25.84 -18.26
N SER A 516 7.65 -24.68 -17.62
CA SER A 516 8.91 -23.94 -17.54
C SER A 516 9.36 -23.70 -16.11
N MET A 517 10.67 -23.70 -15.88
CA MET A 517 11.31 -23.44 -14.59
C MET A 517 12.41 -22.39 -14.71
N ILE A 518 12.53 -21.54 -13.70
CA ILE A 518 13.55 -20.48 -13.64
C ILE A 518 14.68 -20.91 -12.71
N ARG A 519 15.93 -20.76 -13.20
CA ARG A 519 17.17 -20.86 -12.43
C ARG A 519 17.84 -19.49 -12.34
N LEU A 520 18.58 -19.23 -11.27
CA LEU A 520 19.37 -18.02 -11.13
C LEU A 520 20.77 -18.26 -11.71
N ALA A 521 21.27 -17.30 -12.49
CA ALA A 521 22.66 -17.35 -12.98
C ALA A 521 23.65 -17.21 -11.83
N ASP A 522 24.76 -17.92 -11.89
CA ASP A 522 25.80 -17.91 -10.83
C ASP A 522 26.45 -16.52 -10.67
N ASP A 523 26.48 -15.71 -11.73
CA ASP A 523 27.06 -14.37 -11.78
C ASP A 523 26.03 -13.25 -11.67
N LEU A 524 24.81 -13.57 -11.21
CA LEU A 524 23.71 -12.62 -11.09
C LEU A 524 24.07 -11.47 -10.15
N ARG A 525 24.02 -10.25 -10.66
CA ARG A 525 24.37 -9.01 -9.94
C ARG A 525 23.14 -8.28 -9.49
N VAL A 526 23.34 -7.37 -8.54
CA VAL A 526 22.32 -6.45 -8.04
C VAL A 526 21.82 -5.53 -9.14
N GLU A 527 20.50 -5.46 -9.33
CA GLU A 527 19.89 -4.37 -10.09
C GLU A 527 20.07 -3.05 -9.36
N LYS A 528 20.32 -1.97 -10.06
CA LYS A 528 20.60 -0.64 -9.51
C LYS A 528 19.72 0.41 -10.16
N SER A 529 19.36 1.42 -9.41
CA SER A 529 18.63 2.56 -9.95
C SER A 529 19.10 3.88 -9.40
N GLN A 530 18.97 4.91 -10.22
CA GLN A 530 19.09 6.31 -9.81
C GLN A 530 17.80 7.03 -10.21
N SER A 531 17.14 7.65 -9.24
CA SER A 531 15.87 8.33 -9.45
C SER A 531 16.00 9.81 -9.06
N ILE A 532 15.45 10.67 -9.92
CA ILE A 532 15.33 12.11 -9.69
C ILE A 532 13.86 12.48 -9.87
N SER A 533 13.31 13.29 -8.97
CA SER A 533 12.01 13.90 -9.14
C SER A 533 12.00 15.36 -8.72
N ILE A 534 11.17 16.14 -9.39
CA ILE A 534 10.90 17.55 -9.08
C ILE A 534 9.40 17.72 -9.05
N SER A 535 8.86 18.37 -8.01
CA SER A 535 7.42 18.59 -7.89
C SER A 535 7.08 20.00 -7.43
N ALA A 536 5.93 20.47 -7.89
CA ALA A 536 5.26 21.68 -7.43
C ALA A 536 3.86 21.31 -6.95
N ASP A 537 3.56 21.64 -5.70
CA ASP A 537 2.29 21.34 -5.02
C ASP A 537 1.68 22.68 -4.57
N MET A 538 0.59 23.09 -5.20
CA MET A 538 -0.02 24.39 -5.07
C MET A 538 -1.43 24.28 -4.49
N TYR A 539 -1.72 25.09 -3.49
CA TYR A 539 -3.00 25.13 -2.81
C TYR A 539 -3.63 26.52 -2.97
N HIS A 540 -4.93 26.55 -3.15
CA HIS A 540 -5.66 27.81 -3.21
C HIS A 540 -7.07 27.65 -2.66
N SER A 541 -7.52 28.65 -1.89
CA SER A 541 -8.90 28.72 -1.42
C SER A 541 -9.54 30.01 -1.95
N TRP A 542 -10.71 29.87 -2.58
CA TRP A 542 -11.48 30.99 -3.11
C TRP A 542 -12.95 30.88 -2.67
N GLY A 543 -13.31 31.69 -1.68
CA GLY A 543 -14.59 31.56 -1.00
C GLY A 543 -14.70 30.21 -0.31
N GLU A 544 -15.74 29.45 -0.63
CA GLU A 544 -16.01 28.12 -0.06
C GLU A 544 -15.33 26.98 -0.82
N TRP A 545 -14.59 27.29 -1.87
CA TRP A 545 -13.83 26.30 -2.64
C TRP A 545 -12.43 26.15 -2.08
N GLN A 546 -11.96 24.91 -2.07
CA GLN A 546 -10.56 24.57 -1.84
C GLN A 546 -10.04 23.80 -3.06
N GLY A 547 -8.84 24.13 -3.49
CA GLY A 547 -8.20 23.48 -4.62
C GLY A 547 -6.75 23.15 -4.35
N ASN A 548 -6.28 22.06 -4.96
CA ASN A 548 -4.89 21.67 -5.00
C ASN A 548 -4.51 21.26 -6.42
N LEU A 549 -3.36 21.71 -6.87
CA LEU A 549 -2.74 21.28 -8.11
C LEU A 549 -1.33 20.80 -7.82
N LEU A 550 -1.06 19.54 -8.15
CA LEU A 550 0.25 18.90 -8.07
C LEU A 550 0.76 18.61 -9.48
N ALA A 551 1.98 19.03 -9.76
CA ALA A 551 2.75 18.61 -10.92
C ALA A 551 4.08 18.01 -10.46
N GLU A 552 4.44 16.84 -10.99
CA GLU A 552 5.68 16.15 -10.70
C GLU A 552 6.32 15.68 -12.01
N GLY A 553 7.60 15.97 -12.21
CA GLY A 553 8.43 15.36 -13.23
C GLY A 553 9.34 14.32 -12.59
N PHE A 554 9.52 13.17 -13.23
CA PHE A 554 10.35 12.09 -12.73
C PHE A 554 11.26 11.50 -13.82
N TYR A 555 12.40 10.98 -13.38
CA TYR A 555 13.35 10.24 -14.20
C TYR A 555 13.97 9.14 -13.36
N THR A 556 13.99 7.91 -13.88
CA THR A 556 14.64 6.75 -13.27
C THR A 556 15.50 6.04 -14.31
N ASP A 557 16.78 5.86 -14.01
CA ASP A 557 17.73 5.06 -14.77
C ASP A 557 17.98 3.75 -14.04
N LEU A 558 17.75 2.63 -14.72
CA LEU A 558 17.96 1.28 -14.22
C LEU A 558 19.15 0.64 -14.93
N ASP A 559 20.01 -0.02 -14.16
CA ASP A 559 21.15 -0.79 -14.64
C ASP A 559 21.10 -2.23 -14.13
N ASP A 560 21.72 -3.15 -14.88
CA ASP A 560 21.83 -4.56 -14.52
C ASP A 560 20.46 -5.22 -14.27
N VAL A 561 19.41 -4.89 -15.06
CA VAL A 561 18.05 -5.43 -14.86
C VAL A 561 18.00 -6.92 -15.06
N PHE A 562 17.18 -7.61 -14.28
CA PHE A 562 16.95 -9.03 -14.41
C PHE A 562 16.12 -9.33 -15.66
N ALA A 563 16.54 -10.35 -16.39
CA ALA A 563 15.92 -10.87 -17.59
C ALA A 563 15.94 -12.37 -17.58
N LEU A 564 15.07 -13.00 -18.34
CA LEU A 564 15.05 -14.44 -18.54
C LEU A 564 15.58 -14.79 -19.93
N ARG A 565 16.38 -15.84 -20.01
CA ARG A 565 16.77 -16.46 -21.26
C ARG A 565 16.50 -17.96 -21.21
N GLU A 566 16.13 -18.56 -22.34
CA GLU A 566 15.91 -19.97 -22.43
C GLU A 566 17.26 -20.71 -22.55
N LEU A 567 17.43 -21.78 -21.78
CA LEU A 567 18.59 -22.64 -21.83
C LEU A 567 18.33 -23.95 -22.63
N GLY A 568 17.03 -24.27 -22.86
CA GLY A 568 16.60 -25.50 -23.53
C GLY A 568 15.82 -26.41 -22.58
N PHE A 569 15.57 -27.64 -23.05
CA PHE A 569 14.75 -28.60 -22.31
C PHE A 569 15.62 -29.59 -21.51
N GLU A 570 15.24 -29.81 -20.24
CA GLU A 570 15.74 -30.88 -19.39
C GLU A 570 14.53 -31.72 -18.93
N ASP A 571 14.53 -33.01 -19.23
CA ASP A 571 13.44 -33.95 -18.88
C ASP A 571 12.03 -33.49 -19.26
N GLY A 572 11.90 -32.80 -20.41
CA GLY A 572 10.62 -32.26 -20.90
C GLY A 572 10.23 -30.89 -20.31
N ILE A 573 11.03 -30.31 -19.43
CA ILE A 573 10.82 -29.04 -18.80
C ILE A 573 11.70 -27.99 -19.47
N LEU A 574 11.12 -26.84 -19.86
CA LEU A 574 11.86 -25.70 -20.38
C LEU A 574 12.60 -25.00 -19.25
N ILE A 575 13.92 -24.99 -19.31
CA ILE A 575 14.74 -24.29 -18.32
C ILE A 575 15.00 -22.86 -18.81
N LYS A 576 14.59 -21.89 -18.01
CA LYS A 576 14.88 -20.46 -18.17
C LYS A 576 15.91 -20.03 -17.12
N GLU A 577 16.82 -19.13 -17.48
CA GLU A 577 17.83 -18.60 -16.57
C GLU A 577 17.62 -17.09 -16.35
N ARG A 578 17.55 -16.68 -15.10
CA ARG A 578 17.54 -15.26 -14.72
C ARG A 578 18.96 -14.72 -14.75
N HIS A 579 19.22 -13.72 -15.57
CA HIS A 579 20.52 -13.07 -15.78
C HIS A 579 20.36 -11.54 -15.82
N ASN A 580 21.49 -10.79 -15.84
CA ASN A 580 21.45 -9.35 -15.96
C ASN A 580 21.52 -8.87 -17.41
N GLU A 581 20.74 -7.87 -17.75
CA GLU A 581 20.79 -7.13 -19.02
C GLU A 581 21.09 -5.63 -18.81
N SER A 582 21.28 -4.88 -19.91
CA SER A 582 21.77 -3.50 -19.93
C SER A 582 20.95 -2.50 -19.14
N GLY A 583 19.64 -2.72 -18.97
CA GLY A 583 18.80 -1.85 -18.16
C GLY A 583 17.73 -1.11 -18.93
N ALA A 584 17.07 -0.17 -18.23
CA ALA A 584 15.94 0.58 -18.75
C ALA A 584 15.96 2.05 -18.26
N ARG A 585 15.24 2.91 -18.96
CA ARG A 585 15.01 4.30 -18.57
C ARG A 585 13.52 4.61 -18.57
N VAL A 586 13.07 5.22 -17.51
CA VAL A 586 11.69 5.67 -17.39
C VAL A 586 11.70 7.14 -17.00
N PHE A 587 10.93 7.95 -17.73
CA PHE A 587 10.75 9.36 -17.40
C PHE A 587 9.35 9.81 -17.77
N GLY A 588 8.86 10.82 -17.10
CA GLY A 588 7.50 11.30 -17.32
C GLY A 588 7.08 12.43 -16.40
N ALA A 589 5.78 12.69 -16.43
CA ALA A 589 5.13 13.66 -15.57
C ALA A 589 3.84 13.11 -15.00
N ASN A 590 3.60 13.42 -13.74
CA ASN A 590 2.34 13.19 -13.02
C ASN A 590 1.67 14.54 -12.78
N LEU A 591 0.40 14.65 -13.14
CA LEU A 591 -0.44 15.80 -12.86
C LEU A 591 -1.61 15.36 -12.00
N GLU A 592 -1.92 16.07 -10.93
CA GLU A 592 -3.08 15.80 -10.09
C GLU A 592 -3.78 17.11 -9.76
N GLY A 593 -5.10 17.14 -9.93
CA GLY A 593 -5.96 18.23 -9.51
C GLY A 593 -7.00 17.77 -8.52
N LYS A 594 -7.18 18.51 -7.42
CA LYS A 594 -8.26 18.32 -6.45
C LYS A 594 -9.04 19.61 -6.31
N ALA A 595 -10.35 19.51 -6.25
CA ALA A 595 -11.21 20.63 -5.92
C ALA A 595 -12.35 20.15 -5.01
N ALA A 596 -12.67 20.95 -4.02
CA ALA A 596 -13.76 20.69 -3.09
C ALA A 596 -14.58 21.97 -2.86
N TYR A 597 -15.89 21.82 -2.84
CA TYR A 597 -16.85 22.84 -2.43
C TYR A 597 -17.55 22.38 -1.17
N LYS A 598 -17.10 22.87 -0.01
CA LYS A 598 -17.54 22.39 1.30
C LYS A 598 -17.52 20.85 1.34
N ASN A 599 -18.38 20.25 2.19
CA ASN A 599 -18.65 18.81 2.19
C ASN A 599 -19.65 18.37 1.10
N ILE A 600 -20.04 19.27 0.18
CA ILE A 600 -21.10 19.03 -0.82
C ILE A 600 -20.53 18.35 -2.07
N PHE A 601 -19.43 18.87 -2.60
CA PHE A 601 -18.84 18.36 -3.83
C PHE A 601 -17.31 18.25 -3.71
N GLN A 602 -16.77 17.14 -4.16
CA GLN A 602 -15.33 16.93 -4.26
C GLN A 602 -15.01 16.22 -5.57
N ILE A 603 -13.92 16.61 -6.19
CA ILE A 603 -13.37 15.94 -7.37
C ILE A 603 -11.86 15.85 -7.25
N GLN A 604 -11.32 14.72 -7.65
CA GLN A 604 -9.89 14.47 -7.78
C GLN A 604 -9.64 13.79 -9.12
N MET A 605 -8.66 14.28 -9.85
CA MET A 605 -8.26 13.75 -11.17
C MET A 605 -6.75 13.67 -11.23
N GLY A 606 -6.23 12.59 -11.78
CA GLY A 606 -4.80 12.40 -12.00
C GLY A 606 -4.51 11.90 -13.41
N LEU A 607 -3.40 12.37 -13.97
CA LEU A 607 -2.91 11.98 -15.28
C LEU A 607 -1.41 11.70 -15.18
N THR A 608 -0.97 10.60 -15.79
CA THR A 608 0.43 10.23 -15.93
C THR A 608 0.77 10.12 -17.40
N ILE A 609 1.79 10.86 -17.81
CA ILE A 609 2.40 10.79 -19.14
C ILE A 609 3.81 10.28 -18.93
N GLN A 610 4.18 9.16 -19.55
CA GLN A 610 5.47 8.54 -19.32
C GLN A 610 6.05 7.92 -20.59
N ASN A 611 7.36 7.72 -20.57
CA ASN A 611 8.09 6.99 -21.59
C ASN A 611 9.01 5.98 -20.91
N SER A 612 8.74 4.69 -21.12
CA SER A 612 9.46 3.58 -20.49
C SER A 612 10.13 2.75 -21.57
N ARG A 613 11.48 2.73 -21.57
CA ARG A 613 12.26 2.08 -22.64
C ARG A 613 13.47 1.34 -22.11
N TYR A 614 13.72 0.18 -22.67
CA TYR A 614 15.01 -0.52 -22.53
C TYR A 614 16.14 0.30 -23.14
N LYS A 615 17.32 0.27 -22.55
CA LYS A 615 18.53 0.95 -23.07
C LYS A 615 18.93 0.39 -24.45
N GLU A 616 18.74 -0.90 -24.63
CA GLU A 616 18.92 -1.63 -25.88
C GLU A 616 17.61 -2.29 -26.31
N ALA A 617 17.44 -2.55 -27.61
CA ALA A 617 16.27 -3.26 -28.09
C ALA A 617 16.32 -4.70 -27.61
N ARG A 618 15.20 -5.22 -27.12
CA ARG A 618 15.04 -6.54 -26.51
C ARG A 618 14.04 -7.36 -27.30
N SER A 619 14.37 -8.62 -27.56
CA SER A 619 13.42 -9.64 -27.99
C SER A 619 13.06 -10.50 -26.77
N TRP A 620 11.78 -10.74 -26.53
CA TRP A 620 11.32 -11.60 -25.45
C TRP A 620 11.20 -13.08 -25.87
N ALA A 621 11.22 -13.36 -27.20
CA ALA A 621 11.31 -14.68 -27.78
C ALA A 621 12.18 -14.65 -29.07
N GLU A 622 12.68 -15.78 -29.52
CA GLU A 622 13.60 -15.86 -30.66
C GLU A 622 12.96 -15.42 -31.99
N ASP A 623 11.67 -15.70 -32.15
CA ASP A 623 10.86 -15.41 -33.34
C ASP A 623 10.21 -14.03 -33.35
N VAL A 624 10.44 -13.19 -32.32
CA VAL A 624 9.84 -11.89 -32.17
C VAL A 624 10.82 -10.75 -32.44
N GLN A 625 10.35 -9.70 -33.10
CA GLN A 625 11.16 -8.51 -33.35
C GLN A 625 11.53 -7.78 -32.05
N ALA A 626 12.81 -7.47 -31.89
CA ALA A 626 13.30 -6.71 -30.73
C ALA A 626 12.72 -5.29 -30.69
N VAL A 627 12.26 -4.87 -29.53
CA VAL A 627 11.66 -3.55 -29.27
C VAL A 627 12.37 -2.85 -28.11
N ARG A 628 12.28 -1.52 -28.08
CA ARG A 628 12.78 -0.71 -26.93
C ARG A 628 11.71 -0.39 -25.90
N ASN A 629 10.45 -0.44 -26.30
CA ASN A 629 9.36 -0.14 -25.38
C ASN A 629 9.27 -1.25 -24.29
N MET A 630 9.13 -0.85 -23.05
CA MET A 630 8.83 -1.79 -21.98
C MET A 630 7.41 -2.32 -22.15
N PHE A 631 7.23 -3.61 -21.91
CA PHE A 631 5.94 -4.27 -21.98
C PHE A 631 5.03 -3.86 -20.82
N ARG A 632 3.72 -3.97 -21.04
CA ARG A 632 2.66 -3.66 -20.04
C ARG A 632 2.75 -2.26 -19.45
N THR A 633 3.32 -1.31 -20.21
CA THR A 633 3.56 0.06 -19.75
C THR A 633 2.96 1.04 -20.75
N PRO A 634 1.74 1.56 -20.48
CA PRO A 634 1.11 2.57 -21.35
C PRO A 634 1.83 3.92 -21.19
N ASP A 635 1.97 4.65 -22.30
CA ASP A 635 2.57 6.00 -22.29
C ASP A 635 1.65 7.02 -21.60
N LEU A 636 0.34 6.73 -21.50
CA LEU A 636 -0.68 7.58 -20.90
C LEU A 636 -1.66 6.76 -20.07
N HIS A 637 -1.86 7.14 -18.82
CA HIS A 637 -2.93 6.60 -17.98
C HIS A 637 -3.42 7.66 -16.98
N GLY A 638 -4.59 7.46 -16.42
CA GLY A 638 -5.13 8.43 -15.47
C GLY A 638 -6.33 7.90 -14.71
N TYR A 639 -6.80 8.71 -13.77
CA TYR A 639 -7.96 8.38 -12.95
C TYR A 639 -8.78 9.63 -12.61
N MET A 640 -10.01 9.38 -12.18
CA MET A 640 -10.93 10.39 -11.65
C MET A 640 -11.75 9.78 -10.50
N THR A 641 -11.95 10.55 -9.44
CA THR A 641 -12.97 10.30 -8.42
C THR A 641 -13.75 11.58 -8.16
N ALA A 642 -15.07 11.50 -8.11
CA ALA A 642 -15.92 12.62 -7.75
C ALA A 642 -16.97 12.16 -6.74
N SER A 643 -17.36 13.03 -5.82
CA SER A 643 -18.47 12.79 -4.90
C SER A 643 -19.34 14.03 -4.77
N TYR A 644 -20.64 13.79 -4.66
CA TYR A 644 -21.66 14.81 -4.47
C TYR A 644 -22.60 14.40 -3.34
N ASN A 645 -22.67 15.25 -2.31
CA ASN A 645 -23.50 15.05 -1.11
C ASN A 645 -24.62 16.10 -1.10
N PRO A 646 -25.75 15.86 -1.81
CA PRO A 646 -26.86 16.83 -1.87
C PRO A 646 -27.50 17.08 -0.50
N VAL A 647 -27.46 16.06 0.36
CA VAL A 647 -27.84 16.12 1.78
C VAL A 647 -26.84 15.29 2.59
N LYS A 648 -26.77 15.50 3.90
CA LYS A 648 -25.79 14.84 4.80
C LYS A 648 -25.86 13.30 4.76
N GLU A 649 -27.03 12.75 4.44
CA GLU A 649 -27.30 11.30 4.43
C GLU A 649 -27.01 10.64 3.09
N LEU A 650 -26.98 11.38 1.98
CA LEU A 650 -26.82 10.82 0.61
C LEU A 650 -25.50 11.20 0.02
N THR A 651 -24.72 10.19 -0.37
CA THR A 651 -23.48 10.33 -1.14
C THR A 651 -23.67 9.70 -2.52
N LEU A 652 -23.41 10.47 -3.56
CA LEU A 652 -23.29 9.99 -4.93
C LEU A 652 -21.81 10.08 -5.32
N ALA A 653 -21.23 8.98 -5.78
CA ALA A 653 -19.84 8.93 -6.20
C ALA A 653 -19.70 8.45 -7.65
N MET A 654 -18.77 9.06 -8.37
CA MET A 654 -18.37 8.66 -9.71
C MET A 654 -16.87 8.40 -9.71
N THR A 655 -16.44 7.32 -10.33
CA THR A 655 -15.04 6.92 -10.45
C THR A 655 -14.71 6.62 -11.89
N GLY A 656 -13.43 6.72 -12.25
CA GLY A 656 -12.99 6.36 -13.58
C GLY A 656 -11.50 6.12 -13.62
N THR A 657 -11.06 5.16 -14.44
CA THR A 657 -9.67 4.97 -14.82
C THR A 657 -9.55 4.92 -16.34
N TYR A 658 -8.47 5.47 -16.85
CA TYR A 658 -8.07 5.38 -18.25
C TYR A 658 -6.74 4.69 -18.35
N THR A 659 -6.64 3.69 -19.21
CA THR A 659 -5.39 3.00 -19.55
C THR A 659 -5.21 3.09 -21.06
N GLY A 660 -4.17 3.80 -21.50
CA GLY A 660 -3.81 3.89 -22.90
C GLY A 660 -3.21 2.60 -23.46
N SER A 661 -3.08 2.53 -24.77
CA SER A 661 -2.51 1.36 -25.45
C SER A 661 -1.07 1.08 -25.01
N MET A 662 -0.70 -0.20 -24.93
CA MET A 662 0.61 -0.67 -24.54
C MET A 662 1.02 -1.92 -25.33
N LEU A 663 2.29 -2.29 -25.29
CA LEU A 663 2.75 -3.57 -25.82
C LEU A 663 2.60 -4.66 -24.78
N VAL A 664 2.13 -5.82 -25.22
CA VAL A 664 2.06 -7.04 -24.42
C VAL A 664 2.61 -8.22 -25.21
N GLU A 665 3.12 -9.19 -24.48
CA GLU A 665 3.58 -10.47 -25.00
C GLU A 665 2.35 -11.37 -25.19
N HIS A 666 2.31 -12.15 -26.27
CA HIS A 666 1.33 -13.18 -26.53
C HIS A 666 2.07 -14.41 -27.03
N HIS A 667 2.21 -15.40 -26.16
CA HIS A 667 2.99 -16.60 -26.42
C HIS A 667 2.26 -17.57 -27.37
N ALA A 668 3.05 -18.28 -28.16
CA ALA A 668 2.55 -19.36 -28.99
C ALA A 668 1.92 -20.46 -28.12
N GLY A 669 0.85 -21.01 -28.62
CA GLY A 669 0.00 -22.00 -27.97
C GLY A 669 -1.29 -22.11 -28.78
N MET A 670 -2.33 -21.38 -28.39
CA MET A 670 -3.54 -21.21 -29.22
C MET A 670 -3.19 -20.52 -30.55
N ILE A 671 -2.26 -19.59 -30.57
CA ILE A 671 -1.70 -18.97 -31.77
C ILE A 671 -0.44 -19.72 -32.24
N GLU A 672 -0.17 -19.71 -33.55
CA GLU A 672 0.93 -20.49 -34.15
C GLU A 672 2.33 -19.97 -33.81
N GLN A 673 2.50 -18.69 -33.49
CA GLN A 673 3.78 -18.02 -33.29
C GLN A 673 3.69 -16.99 -32.18
N ASN A 674 4.79 -16.72 -31.49
CA ASN A 674 4.89 -15.62 -30.53
C ASN A 674 4.67 -14.26 -31.21
N VAL A 675 3.84 -13.41 -30.62
CA VAL A 675 3.47 -12.10 -31.20
C VAL A 675 3.54 -11.00 -30.17
N THR A 676 4.14 -9.87 -30.52
CA THR A 676 3.99 -8.63 -29.73
C THR A 676 2.72 -7.92 -30.14
N VAL A 677 1.77 -7.83 -29.24
CA VAL A 677 0.45 -7.22 -29.46
C VAL A 677 0.42 -5.81 -28.91
N ARG A 678 -0.23 -4.88 -29.62
CA ARG A 678 -0.57 -3.54 -29.12
C ARG A 678 -2.03 -3.54 -28.68
N THR A 679 -2.25 -3.31 -27.38
CA THR A 679 -3.59 -3.32 -26.79
C THR A 679 -4.45 -2.12 -27.24
N PRO A 680 -5.76 -2.22 -27.21
CA PRO A 680 -6.65 -1.06 -27.27
C PRO A 680 -6.52 -0.18 -26.00
N ASP A 681 -7.18 0.96 -26.02
CA ASP A 681 -7.36 1.84 -24.87
C ASP A 681 -8.57 1.37 -24.04
N PHE A 682 -8.50 1.56 -22.71
CA PHE A 682 -9.59 1.19 -21.80
C PHE A 682 -10.10 2.38 -20.98
N TRP A 683 -11.41 2.44 -20.82
CA TRP A 683 -12.11 3.38 -19.97
C TRP A 683 -13.01 2.61 -18.99
N ASP A 684 -12.56 2.45 -17.76
CA ASP A 684 -13.36 1.87 -16.67
C ASP A 684 -13.99 3.01 -15.87
N MET A 685 -15.32 3.11 -15.92
CA MET A 685 -16.09 4.12 -15.19
C MET A 685 -17.08 3.43 -14.25
N GLY A 686 -17.23 3.96 -13.04
CA GLY A 686 -18.12 3.46 -12.03
C GLY A 686 -19.01 4.53 -11.43
N PHE A 687 -20.16 4.11 -10.88
CA PHE A 687 -21.09 4.94 -10.14
C PHE A 687 -21.55 4.22 -8.88
N LYS A 688 -21.62 4.96 -7.76
CA LYS A 688 -22.11 4.48 -6.47
C LYS A 688 -23.06 5.50 -5.86
N ALA A 689 -24.16 5.01 -5.29
CA ALA A 689 -25.04 5.77 -4.41
C ALA A 689 -25.03 5.12 -3.01
N ALA A 690 -24.87 5.90 -1.96
CA ALA A 690 -24.89 5.43 -0.58
C ALA A 690 -25.81 6.33 0.26
N TYR A 691 -26.70 5.72 1.04
CA TYR A 691 -27.60 6.44 1.93
C TYR A 691 -27.44 5.96 3.37
N ASN A 692 -27.24 6.91 4.28
CA ASN A 692 -27.03 6.67 5.71
C ASN A 692 -28.31 6.95 6.51
N PHE A 693 -28.90 5.90 7.08
CA PHE A 693 -30.04 5.96 7.97
C PHE A 693 -29.57 6.07 9.43
N LYS A 694 -29.96 7.11 10.14
CA LYS A 694 -29.80 7.16 11.59
C LYS A 694 -30.90 6.31 12.21
N LEU A 695 -30.56 5.19 12.84
CA LEU A 695 -31.52 4.27 13.43
C LEU A 695 -31.89 4.72 14.86
N TYR A 696 -31.09 4.41 15.83
CA TYR A 696 -31.34 4.70 17.22
C TYR A 696 -30.03 5.11 17.92
N LYS A 697 -30.03 6.26 18.62
CA LYS A 697 -28.84 6.81 19.30
C LYS A 697 -27.62 6.87 18.35
N SER A 698 -26.60 6.04 18.62
CA SER A 698 -25.34 5.99 17.88
C SER A 698 -25.31 4.99 16.72
N PHE A 699 -26.41 4.27 16.44
CA PHE A 699 -26.45 3.29 15.36
C PHE A 699 -26.79 3.95 14.02
N ASN A 700 -25.95 3.69 13.03
CA ASN A 700 -26.12 4.12 11.65
C ASN A 700 -26.19 2.90 10.72
N LEU A 701 -27.12 2.90 9.79
CA LEU A 701 -27.24 1.91 8.74
C LEU A 701 -26.95 2.58 7.40
N GLU A 702 -25.89 2.18 6.73
CA GLU A 702 -25.61 2.58 5.36
C GLU A 702 -26.12 1.50 4.41
N VAL A 703 -26.86 1.90 3.40
CA VAL A 703 -27.20 1.06 2.25
C VAL A 703 -26.58 1.71 1.03
N ASN A 704 -25.82 0.94 0.26
CA ASN A 704 -25.18 1.43 -0.95
C ASN A 704 -25.38 0.47 -2.12
N ALA A 705 -25.43 1.02 -3.32
CA ALA A 705 -25.55 0.25 -4.55
C ALA A 705 -24.80 1.00 -5.68
N GLY A 706 -24.38 0.26 -6.68
CA GLY A 706 -23.71 0.87 -7.80
C GLY A 706 -23.34 -0.08 -8.92
N VAL A 707 -22.63 0.47 -9.87
CA VAL A 707 -22.12 -0.23 -11.05
C VAL A 707 -20.67 0.17 -11.27
N GLN A 708 -19.81 -0.81 -11.52
CA GLN A 708 -18.43 -0.62 -11.95
C GLN A 708 -18.32 -0.99 -13.44
N ASN A 709 -17.35 -0.39 -14.12
CA ASN A 709 -17.14 -0.56 -15.55
C ASN A 709 -18.43 -0.39 -16.39
N ILE A 710 -19.10 0.75 -16.23
CA ILE A 710 -20.37 1.08 -16.90
C ILE A 710 -20.28 0.90 -18.42
N LEU A 711 -19.11 1.26 -18.99
CA LEU A 711 -18.86 1.17 -20.42
C LEU A 711 -18.58 -0.26 -20.89
N ASN A 712 -18.44 -1.22 -19.98
CA ASN A 712 -18.05 -2.59 -20.26
C ASN A 712 -16.74 -2.67 -21.08
N SER A 713 -15.78 -1.81 -20.73
CA SER A 713 -14.49 -1.68 -21.40
C SER A 713 -13.49 -2.61 -20.74
N PHE A 714 -13.34 -3.81 -21.26
CA PHE A 714 -12.41 -4.83 -20.79
C PHE A 714 -11.87 -5.64 -21.97
N GLN A 715 -10.89 -6.49 -21.74
CA GLN A 715 -10.33 -7.38 -22.76
C GLN A 715 -11.41 -8.32 -23.29
N ASN A 716 -11.47 -8.55 -24.61
CA ASN A 716 -12.45 -9.41 -25.27
C ASN A 716 -11.83 -10.37 -26.30
N ASP A 717 -10.49 -10.42 -26.35
CA ASP A 717 -9.69 -11.30 -27.21
C ASP A 717 -8.89 -12.30 -26.38
N PHE A 718 -9.48 -12.83 -25.31
CA PHE A 718 -8.89 -13.88 -24.52
C PHE A 718 -8.63 -15.14 -25.35
N ASP A 719 -7.52 -15.80 -25.08
CA ASP A 719 -7.28 -17.12 -25.62
C ASP A 719 -8.29 -18.14 -25.10
N SER A 720 -8.52 -19.20 -25.90
CA SER A 720 -9.50 -20.24 -25.63
C SER A 720 -8.83 -21.61 -25.50
N GLY A 721 -9.41 -22.47 -24.65
CA GLY A 721 -9.05 -23.86 -24.51
C GLY A 721 -7.74 -24.10 -23.77
N ALA A 722 -7.22 -25.33 -23.92
CA ALA A 722 -6.07 -25.82 -23.15
C ALA A 722 -4.72 -25.25 -23.59
N ASP A 723 -4.61 -24.79 -24.83
CA ASP A 723 -3.38 -24.25 -25.40
C ASP A 723 -3.28 -22.71 -25.22
N ARG A 724 -4.11 -22.13 -24.34
CA ARG A 724 -4.16 -20.69 -24.04
C ARG A 724 -2.85 -20.18 -23.42
N ASP A 725 -2.49 -18.94 -23.73
CA ASP A 725 -1.52 -18.17 -22.95
C ASP A 725 -2.21 -17.51 -21.75
N SER A 726 -2.05 -18.10 -20.56
CA SER A 726 -2.63 -17.57 -19.34
C SER A 726 -2.11 -16.18 -18.94
N GLY A 727 -0.93 -15.82 -19.44
CA GLY A 727 -0.30 -14.51 -19.28
C GLY A 727 -0.86 -13.44 -20.23
N TYR A 728 -1.59 -13.82 -21.29
CA TYR A 728 -2.21 -12.88 -22.22
C TYR A 728 -3.48 -12.27 -21.63
N MET A 729 -3.28 -11.53 -20.56
CA MET A 729 -4.31 -10.78 -19.84
C MET A 729 -3.88 -9.34 -19.64
N TYR A 730 -4.70 -8.38 -20.07
CA TYR A 730 -4.43 -6.95 -20.01
C TYR A 730 -5.75 -6.16 -19.90
N GLY A 731 -5.72 -4.91 -19.51
CA GLY A 731 -6.94 -4.10 -19.37
C GLY A 731 -7.60 -4.23 -18.00
N PRO A 732 -8.81 -3.68 -17.85
CA PRO A 732 -9.59 -3.79 -16.61
C PRO A 732 -9.88 -5.23 -16.26
N THR A 733 -9.73 -5.57 -14.98
CA THR A 733 -9.87 -6.94 -14.47
C THR A 733 -11.32 -7.44 -14.55
N LEU A 734 -12.29 -6.52 -14.35
CA LEU A 734 -13.71 -6.87 -14.28
C LEU A 734 -14.49 -6.30 -15.47
N PRO A 735 -15.44 -7.07 -16.04
CA PRO A 735 -16.44 -6.53 -16.95
C PRO A 735 -17.39 -5.60 -16.16
N ARG A 736 -18.47 -5.12 -16.80
CA ARG A 736 -19.50 -4.39 -16.07
C ARG A 736 -20.05 -5.23 -14.92
N THR A 737 -19.95 -4.69 -13.69
CA THR A 737 -20.43 -5.37 -12.48
C THR A 737 -21.44 -4.51 -11.72
N PHE A 738 -22.37 -5.15 -11.03
CA PHE A 738 -23.37 -4.49 -10.19
C PHE A 738 -23.15 -4.91 -8.74
N PHE A 739 -23.19 -3.97 -7.81
CA PHE A 739 -23.04 -4.27 -6.40
C PHE A 739 -24.12 -3.66 -5.52
N LEU A 740 -24.38 -4.36 -4.42
CA LEU A 740 -25.25 -3.92 -3.33
C LEU A 740 -24.52 -4.17 -2.01
N GLY A 741 -24.46 -3.16 -1.17
CA GLY A 741 -23.81 -3.24 0.14
C GLY A 741 -24.66 -2.69 1.26
N VAL A 742 -24.49 -3.27 2.45
CA VAL A 742 -25.12 -2.85 3.69
C VAL A 742 -24.05 -2.77 4.78
N LYS A 743 -24.06 -1.69 5.58
CA LYS A 743 -23.14 -1.51 6.71
C LYS A 743 -23.91 -0.99 7.92
N LEU A 744 -23.82 -1.73 9.02
CA LEU A 744 -24.29 -1.30 10.32
C LEU A 744 -23.10 -0.87 11.18
N ALA A 745 -23.13 0.34 11.71
CA ALA A 745 -22.06 0.90 12.53
C ALA A 745 -22.58 1.56 13.81
N TYR A 746 -21.78 1.41 14.91
CA TYR A 746 -21.97 2.01 16.22
C TYR A 746 -20.79 2.89 16.61
#